data_a4ba80d2cc6af123c0e44039fd62f825
#
_entry.id   a4ba80d2cc6af123c0e44039fd62f825
#
_cell.length_a   1.000
_cell.length_b   1.000
_cell.length_c   1.000
_cell.angle_alpha   90.00
_cell.angle_beta   90.00
_cell.angle_gamma   90.00
#
_symmetry.space_group_name_H-M   'P 1'
#
loop_
_entity.id
_entity.type
_entity.pdbx_description
1 polymer ?
#
loop_
_entity_poly.entity_id
_entity_poly.type
_entity_poly.pdbx_seq_one_letter_code
_entity_poly.pdbx_strand_id
1 'polypeptide(L)'
;MSKEKKKKKENTNRNNIYTGKLITNKKGFGFVVVEGLEEDIFVPRSGMHGAFHQDMVEVEARTSYSGRHRTEGNIIRIVERGFSQVIGTYEKSGSFGFVVPDDKKIASDIYIPKGKTKNAKDGQKVVVDIKSYGGEGKSPEGIVSEILGYADDPGVDILSVIRGHSLPEKFPAEVKEEIKSIRLKVPKKDMKGRKDLRDLQMVTIDGEDSKDLDDAVSLYKDGDDYIQGVHIADVSNYVREGSPLDKEALERGTSVYLIDRVIPMLPEKLSNGICSLNEGVDRLAMSCIMRISPEGEIGDYEICESVINVDRRMTYTAVKKILADKDKKTIRQYKELVPMFKLMEELSYILKAMRVRRGAIDFDLPESKIILDKKGWPIDIVPYEHNVATAMIEQFMLSANETVAGHMYRKGLPFLYRVHETPDADRMNDLMELVQSFGYYIKGNPADIKPIELQKMLAGIAGRPEEDLIRSLSLRSMKQARYDTECLGHFGLAAKEYTHFTSPIRRYPDLQIHRILKEEMHGRLDGKLCGHFKSLLPKVAKQSSERERRAVDAEREADKIKMVEYMEAHIGEEYDGVISGVTGWGMYVQLKNTVEGMVPVAKIAGDDYDYNEREYALVGRYTGRKYYLGQNVSIRVSSVDREMNTIDFELLGEELPADTSKRKGRDSRKDNKSAENGAKSKRVKRSETGTRTKKEMPIETGTRTKKKKPASAGTKSKKAKSLGTGTKTKKKKPASAGTKSEKAKSLGAGTKTKKENPVEANSSKKRKIDGKVVQSKSRKRENKKQSDKAVKATVKPKKGSLKNVQKVKSDEKRRNKARSKQ
;
A
#
# COMPACT_ATOMS: atom_id res chain seq x y z
N MET A 1 -18.95 -29.99 -47.73
CA MET A 1 -19.16 -29.63 -46.30
C MET A 1 -18.03 -30.02 -45.34
N SER A 2 -16.90 -30.62 -45.77
CA SER A 2 -15.84 -31.01 -44.83
C SER A 2 -14.56 -30.12 -44.79
N LYS A 3 -14.35 -29.27 -45.81
CA LYS A 3 -13.16 -28.37 -45.87
C LYS A 3 -13.41 -27.02 -45.21
N GLU A 4 -14.64 -26.52 -45.12
CA GLU A 4 -14.95 -25.29 -44.43
C GLU A 4 -15.04 -25.46 -42.90
N LYS A 5 -15.42 -26.65 -42.40
CA LYS A 5 -15.37 -26.95 -40.95
C LYS A 5 -13.95 -27.13 -40.43
N LYS A 6 -12.98 -27.53 -41.27
CA LYS A 6 -11.56 -27.61 -40.89
C LYS A 6 -10.92 -26.23 -40.87
N LYS A 7 -11.23 -25.34 -41.82
CA LYS A 7 -10.74 -23.94 -41.79
C LYS A 7 -11.31 -23.11 -40.64
N LYS A 8 -12.55 -23.39 -40.19
CA LYS A 8 -13.12 -22.72 -39.00
C LYS A 8 -12.52 -23.25 -37.70
N LYS A 9 -12.00 -24.48 -37.63
CA LYS A 9 -11.28 -25.00 -36.45
C LYS A 9 -9.83 -24.51 -36.34
N GLU A 10 -9.18 -24.19 -37.47
CA GLU A 10 -7.83 -23.62 -37.46
C GLU A 10 -7.77 -22.10 -37.22
N ASN A 11 -8.87 -21.39 -37.44
CA ASN A 11 -8.94 -19.94 -37.19
C ASN A 11 -9.42 -19.54 -35.77
N THR A 12 -9.85 -20.49 -34.93
CA THR A 12 -10.23 -20.29 -33.54
C THR A 12 -9.05 -20.41 -32.57
N ASN A 13 -7.85 -20.75 -33.04
CA ASN A 13 -6.68 -21.02 -32.19
C ASN A 13 -5.62 -19.89 -32.13
N ARG A 14 -5.92 -18.68 -32.60
CA ARG A 14 -4.94 -17.56 -32.55
C ARG A 14 -5.26 -16.42 -31.54
N ASN A 15 -6.32 -16.53 -30.77
CA ASN A 15 -6.78 -15.43 -29.89
C ASN A 15 -6.78 -15.73 -28.38
N ASN A 16 -6.13 -16.79 -27.90
CA ASN A 16 -6.13 -17.14 -26.48
C ASN A 16 -4.74 -16.97 -25.82
N ILE A 17 -3.91 -16.09 -26.35
CA ILE A 17 -2.61 -15.75 -25.76
C ILE A 17 -2.73 -14.41 -25.07
N TYR A 18 -2.41 -14.40 -23.78
CA TYR A 18 -2.46 -13.21 -22.93
C TYR A 18 -1.07 -12.92 -22.37
N THR A 19 -0.76 -11.66 -22.17
CA THR A 19 0.45 -11.23 -21.48
C THR A 19 0.06 -10.72 -20.09
N GLY A 20 0.69 -11.27 -19.05
CA GLY A 20 0.37 -10.89 -17.69
C GLY A 20 1.47 -11.26 -16.71
N LYS A 21 1.31 -10.81 -15.48
CA LYS A 21 2.25 -11.01 -14.38
C LYS A 21 1.94 -12.33 -13.65
N LEU A 22 2.94 -13.18 -13.50
CA LEU A 22 2.79 -14.49 -12.84
C LEU A 22 2.92 -14.34 -11.32
N ILE A 23 1.90 -14.77 -10.60
CA ILE A 23 1.90 -14.91 -9.14
C ILE A 23 1.92 -16.40 -8.80
N THR A 24 3.01 -16.87 -8.17
CA THR A 24 3.16 -18.28 -7.80
C THR A 24 2.84 -18.52 -6.33
N ASN A 25 2.80 -19.79 -5.92
CA ASN A 25 2.67 -20.17 -4.52
C ASN A 25 3.64 -21.32 -4.16
N LYS A 26 3.78 -21.60 -2.87
CA LYS A 26 4.65 -22.65 -2.32
C LYS A 26 4.39 -24.05 -2.89
N LYS A 27 3.18 -24.34 -3.43
CA LYS A 27 2.84 -25.63 -4.06
C LYS A 27 3.31 -25.74 -5.51
N GLY A 28 3.88 -24.67 -6.08
CA GLY A 28 4.49 -24.63 -7.40
C GLY A 28 3.51 -24.42 -8.57
N PHE A 29 2.26 -24.07 -8.33
CA PHE A 29 1.33 -23.53 -9.32
C PHE A 29 1.24 -22.01 -9.23
N GLY A 30 0.65 -21.35 -10.20
CA GLY A 30 0.50 -19.90 -10.20
C GLY A 30 -0.76 -19.41 -10.88
N PHE A 31 -0.90 -18.08 -10.87
CA PHE A 31 -1.94 -17.35 -11.56
C PHE A 31 -1.30 -16.25 -12.38
N VAL A 32 -1.75 -16.07 -13.61
CA VAL A 32 -1.31 -14.95 -14.45
C VAL A 32 -2.38 -13.87 -14.38
N VAL A 33 -2.00 -12.77 -13.77
CA VAL A 33 -2.81 -11.55 -13.65
C VAL A 33 -2.68 -10.79 -14.96
N VAL A 34 -3.78 -10.66 -15.70
CA VAL A 34 -3.83 -9.97 -17.00
C VAL A 34 -4.67 -8.71 -16.86
N GLU A 35 -4.10 -7.57 -17.23
CA GLU A 35 -4.81 -6.30 -17.20
C GLU A 35 -6.06 -6.34 -18.11
N GLY A 36 -7.23 -6.08 -17.53
CA GLY A 36 -8.51 -6.09 -18.24
C GLY A 36 -9.24 -7.44 -18.33
N LEU A 37 -8.74 -8.50 -17.68
CA LEU A 37 -9.50 -9.72 -17.43
C LEU A 37 -10.09 -9.70 -16.02
N GLU A 38 -11.33 -10.19 -15.89
CA GLU A 38 -12.02 -10.29 -14.59
C GLU A 38 -11.44 -11.38 -13.70
N GLU A 39 -10.95 -12.49 -14.29
CA GLU A 39 -10.37 -13.61 -13.58
C GLU A 39 -8.92 -13.86 -13.98
N ASP A 40 -8.08 -14.19 -13.00
CA ASP A 40 -6.69 -14.61 -13.21
C ASP A 40 -6.63 -15.98 -13.89
N ILE A 41 -5.69 -16.15 -14.82
CA ILE A 41 -5.49 -17.42 -15.52
C ILE A 41 -4.70 -18.37 -14.63
N PHE A 42 -5.31 -19.48 -14.22
CA PHE A 42 -4.65 -20.51 -13.42
C PHE A 42 -3.61 -21.27 -14.26
N VAL A 43 -2.37 -21.38 -13.74
CA VAL A 43 -1.28 -22.13 -14.39
C VAL A 43 -0.87 -23.28 -13.47
N PRO A 44 -1.14 -24.55 -13.85
CA PRO A 44 -0.70 -25.72 -13.09
C PRO A 44 0.82 -25.83 -13.10
N ARG A 45 1.38 -26.58 -12.14
CA ARG A 45 2.84 -26.79 -12.04
C ARG A 45 3.48 -27.27 -13.34
N SER A 46 2.78 -28.14 -14.09
CA SER A 46 3.22 -28.64 -15.40
C SER A 46 3.23 -27.58 -16.50
N GLY A 47 2.46 -26.51 -16.36
CA GLY A 47 2.37 -25.39 -17.31
C GLY A 47 3.31 -24.23 -17.03
N MET A 48 4.14 -24.30 -15.99
CA MET A 48 5.01 -23.20 -15.57
C MET A 48 6.22 -22.97 -16.48
N HIS A 49 6.73 -24.01 -17.14
CA HIS A 49 7.83 -23.97 -18.12
C HIS A 49 9.05 -23.11 -17.72
N GLY A 50 9.45 -23.21 -16.43
CA GLY A 50 10.61 -22.45 -15.89
C GLY A 50 10.33 -20.98 -15.58
N ALA A 51 9.08 -20.58 -15.61
CA ALA A 51 8.67 -19.25 -15.14
C ALA A 51 8.75 -19.17 -13.60
N PHE A 52 9.08 -17.99 -13.12
CA PHE A 52 9.35 -17.69 -11.74
C PHE A 52 8.34 -16.67 -11.18
N HIS A 53 8.26 -16.54 -9.87
CA HIS A 53 7.37 -15.56 -9.26
C HIS A 53 7.62 -14.15 -9.82
N GLN A 54 6.56 -13.40 -10.09
CA GLN A 54 6.56 -12.05 -10.67
C GLN A 54 7.08 -11.92 -12.12
N ASP A 55 7.43 -13.01 -12.81
CA ASP A 55 7.78 -12.94 -14.23
C ASP A 55 6.60 -12.37 -15.04
N MET A 56 6.91 -11.51 -16.01
CA MET A 56 5.97 -11.14 -17.07
C MET A 56 5.99 -12.23 -18.10
N VAL A 57 4.84 -12.87 -18.34
CA VAL A 57 4.74 -14.07 -19.18
C VAL A 57 3.67 -13.94 -20.25
N GLU A 58 3.87 -14.64 -21.35
CA GLU A 58 2.78 -14.96 -22.28
C GLU A 58 2.21 -16.33 -21.93
N VAL A 59 0.90 -16.40 -21.74
CA VAL A 59 0.16 -17.60 -21.36
C VAL A 59 -0.88 -17.93 -22.43
N GLU A 60 -0.90 -19.18 -22.87
CA GLU A 60 -1.96 -19.70 -23.73
C GLU A 60 -3.09 -20.22 -22.83
N ALA A 61 -4.21 -19.51 -22.82
CA ALA A 61 -5.38 -19.88 -22.00
C ALA A 61 -6.25 -20.92 -22.71
N ARG A 62 -6.75 -21.88 -21.92
CA ARG A 62 -7.69 -22.94 -22.35
C ARG A 62 -8.85 -23.00 -21.37
N THR A 63 -10.06 -22.95 -21.85
CA THR A 63 -11.23 -23.16 -20.99
C THR A 63 -11.27 -24.62 -20.55
N SER A 64 -11.12 -24.86 -19.26
CA SER A 64 -11.20 -26.21 -18.68
C SER A 64 -12.68 -26.63 -18.56
N TYR A 65 -13.03 -27.81 -19.11
CA TYR A 65 -14.38 -28.39 -19.02
C TYR A 65 -14.58 -29.26 -17.77
N SER A 66 -13.64 -29.29 -16.83
CA SER A 66 -13.75 -30.09 -15.61
C SER A 66 -14.45 -29.32 -14.49
N GLY A 67 -15.78 -29.17 -14.53
CA GLY A 67 -16.68 -28.93 -13.39
C GLY A 67 -16.52 -27.67 -12.52
N ARG A 68 -15.46 -26.92 -12.67
CA ARG A 68 -15.24 -25.56 -12.15
C ARG A 68 -14.90 -24.69 -13.35
N HIS A 69 -15.69 -23.68 -13.61
CA HIS A 69 -15.48 -22.71 -14.70
C HIS A 69 -14.24 -21.83 -14.41
N ARG A 70 -13.05 -22.41 -14.49
CA ARG A 70 -11.79 -21.69 -14.27
C ARG A 70 -10.97 -21.77 -15.55
N THR A 71 -10.47 -20.61 -15.99
CA THR A 71 -9.56 -20.54 -17.14
C THR A 71 -8.19 -21.08 -16.72
N GLU A 72 -7.75 -22.18 -17.35
CA GLU A 72 -6.42 -22.74 -17.18
C GLU A 72 -5.51 -22.31 -18.33
N GLY A 73 -4.21 -22.12 -18.06
CA GLY A 73 -3.24 -21.73 -19.07
C GLY A 73 -1.90 -22.43 -18.93
N ASN A 74 -1.14 -22.42 -20.03
CA ASN A 74 0.25 -22.85 -20.06
C ASN A 74 1.12 -21.65 -20.48
N ILE A 75 2.22 -21.40 -19.76
CA ILE A 75 3.18 -20.36 -20.12
C ILE A 75 3.92 -20.79 -21.37
N ILE A 76 3.87 -19.97 -22.41
CA ILE A 76 4.55 -20.22 -23.69
C ILE A 76 5.86 -19.44 -23.82
N ARG A 77 5.96 -18.30 -23.14
CA ARG A 77 7.15 -17.45 -23.18
C ARG A 77 7.27 -16.59 -21.93
N ILE A 78 8.48 -16.40 -21.46
CA ILE A 78 8.81 -15.43 -20.43
C ILE A 78 9.25 -14.15 -21.15
N VAL A 79 8.51 -13.07 -20.96
CA VAL A 79 8.74 -11.78 -21.60
C VAL A 79 9.83 -11.03 -20.85
N GLU A 80 9.70 -10.99 -19.50
CA GLU A 80 10.60 -10.29 -18.60
C GLU A 80 10.68 -11.04 -17.27
N ARG A 81 11.88 -11.10 -16.68
CA ARG A 81 12.08 -11.70 -15.37
C ARG A 81 11.68 -10.76 -14.26
N GLY A 82 10.88 -11.25 -13.31
CA GLY A 82 10.41 -10.46 -12.17
C GLY A 82 11.52 -10.13 -11.16
N PHE A 83 12.42 -11.11 -10.94
CA PHE A 83 13.53 -10.95 -9.99
C PHE A 83 14.86 -11.34 -10.62
N SER A 84 15.89 -10.56 -10.36
CA SER A 84 17.27 -10.91 -10.60
C SER A 84 18.01 -11.31 -9.33
N GLN A 85 17.43 -10.97 -8.16
CA GLN A 85 17.96 -11.26 -6.83
C GLN A 85 16.88 -11.87 -5.96
N VAL A 86 17.29 -12.73 -5.03
CA VAL A 86 16.43 -13.35 -4.00
C VAL A 86 17.13 -13.26 -2.66
N ILE A 87 16.38 -13.00 -1.61
CA ILE A 87 16.84 -13.02 -0.22
C ILE A 87 16.37 -14.32 0.42
N GLY A 88 17.19 -14.87 1.29
CA GLY A 88 16.84 -16.09 2.02
C GLY A 88 17.92 -16.51 3.00
N THR A 89 17.65 -17.62 3.66
CA THR A 89 18.55 -18.23 4.65
C THR A 89 19.46 -19.23 3.95
N TYR A 90 20.76 -19.05 4.13
CA TYR A 90 21.78 -19.96 3.57
C TYR A 90 21.92 -21.22 4.41
N GLU A 91 21.71 -22.38 3.80
CA GLU A 91 21.92 -23.70 4.36
C GLU A 91 23.16 -24.36 3.73
N LYS A 92 24.14 -24.68 4.58
CA LYS A 92 25.40 -25.27 4.13
C LYS A 92 25.27 -26.78 3.93
N SER A 93 25.65 -27.26 2.74
CA SER A 93 25.73 -28.69 2.41
C SER A 93 27.12 -29.04 1.91
N GLY A 94 28.04 -29.37 2.82
CA GLY A 94 29.42 -29.73 2.47
C GLY A 94 30.19 -28.57 1.80
N SER A 95 30.50 -28.70 0.50
CA SER A 95 31.25 -27.70 -0.28
C SER A 95 30.36 -26.73 -1.09
N PHE A 96 29.07 -26.94 -1.14
CA PHE A 96 28.05 -26.14 -1.76
C PHE A 96 26.97 -25.79 -0.72
N GLY A 97 25.90 -25.13 -1.09
CA GLY A 97 24.77 -24.85 -0.21
C GLY A 97 23.50 -24.58 -0.99
N PHE A 98 22.46 -24.33 -0.23
CA PHE A 98 21.16 -23.88 -0.74
C PHE A 98 20.80 -22.57 -0.05
N VAL A 99 19.94 -21.78 -0.69
CA VAL A 99 19.30 -20.66 -0.04
C VAL A 99 17.80 -20.90 -0.09
N VAL A 100 17.21 -20.99 1.10
CA VAL A 100 15.75 -21.06 1.30
C VAL A 100 15.20 -19.65 1.19
N PRO A 101 14.39 -19.32 0.16
CA PRO A 101 13.86 -17.98 -0.02
C PRO A 101 12.94 -17.54 1.13
N ASP A 102 13.04 -16.25 1.52
CA ASP A 102 12.14 -15.65 2.49
C ASP A 102 10.74 -15.49 1.91
N ASP A 103 10.64 -15.11 0.64
CA ASP A 103 9.35 -15.09 -0.07
C ASP A 103 8.87 -16.51 -0.35
N LYS A 104 7.88 -16.96 0.44
CA LYS A 104 7.27 -18.31 0.31
C LYS A 104 6.49 -18.52 -1.00
N LYS A 105 6.36 -17.52 -1.84
CA LYS A 105 5.83 -17.66 -3.20
C LYS A 105 6.87 -18.25 -4.14
N ILE A 106 8.14 -18.21 -3.78
CA ILE A 106 9.23 -18.90 -4.48
C ILE A 106 9.26 -20.36 -4.00
N ALA A 107 8.81 -21.28 -4.84
CA ALA A 107 8.56 -22.67 -4.45
C ALA A 107 9.82 -23.57 -4.34
N SER A 108 11.00 -23.08 -4.74
CA SER A 108 12.22 -23.88 -4.84
C SER A 108 13.41 -23.18 -4.18
N ASP A 109 14.20 -23.97 -3.43
CA ASP A 109 15.47 -23.50 -2.90
C ASP A 109 16.47 -23.24 -4.02
N ILE A 110 17.33 -22.25 -3.82
CA ILE A 110 18.31 -21.80 -4.82
C ILE A 110 19.63 -22.49 -4.52
N TYR A 111 20.11 -23.28 -5.47
CA TYR A 111 21.40 -23.94 -5.38
C TYR A 111 22.56 -22.95 -5.51
N ILE A 112 23.52 -23.02 -4.58
CA ILE A 112 24.73 -22.18 -4.55
C ILE A 112 25.95 -23.05 -4.78
N PRO A 113 26.61 -22.99 -5.94
CA PRO A 113 27.76 -23.81 -6.25
C PRO A 113 28.97 -23.52 -5.35
N LYS A 114 29.87 -24.48 -5.28
CA LYS A 114 31.16 -24.35 -4.61
C LYS A 114 31.90 -23.10 -5.08
N GLY A 115 32.41 -22.31 -4.12
CA GLY A 115 33.15 -21.07 -4.40
C GLY A 115 32.28 -19.87 -4.75
N LYS A 116 30.94 -20.02 -4.75
CA LYS A 116 29.97 -18.94 -4.99
C LYS A 116 29.21 -18.53 -3.73
N THR A 117 29.58 -19.07 -2.59
CA THR A 117 28.93 -18.84 -1.29
C THR A 117 29.38 -17.54 -0.61
N LYS A 118 30.39 -16.83 -1.12
CA LYS A 118 30.99 -15.63 -0.50
C LYS A 118 31.41 -15.85 0.98
N ASN A 119 31.67 -17.12 1.35
CA ASN A 119 31.96 -17.56 2.73
C ASN A 119 30.77 -17.39 3.69
N ALA A 120 29.53 -17.41 3.21
CA ALA A 120 28.35 -17.44 4.04
C ALA A 120 28.41 -18.65 4.99
N LYS A 121 27.96 -18.42 6.23
CA LYS A 121 27.84 -19.44 7.24
C LYS A 121 26.42 -19.96 7.27
N ASP A 122 26.26 -21.17 7.76
CA ASP A 122 24.97 -21.80 7.96
C ASP A 122 24.04 -20.94 8.80
N GLY A 123 22.78 -20.77 8.38
CA GLY A 123 21.79 -19.94 9.05
C GLY A 123 21.86 -18.43 8.76
N GLN A 124 22.81 -17.95 7.95
CA GLN A 124 22.90 -16.53 7.63
C GLN A 124 21.91 -16.12 6.55
N LYS A 125 21.29 -14.95 6.72
CA LYS A 125 20.52 -14.24 5.69
C LYS A 125 21.47 -13.72 4.63
N VAL A 126 21.17 -14.01 3.36
CA VAL A 126 21.99 -13.64 2.22
C VAL A 126 21.15 -13.11 1.06
N VAL A 127 21.77 -12.27 0.24
CA VAL A 127 21.24 -11.89 -1.07
C VAL A 127 21.90 -12.75 -2.13
N VAL A 128 21.12 -13.33 -3.02
CA VAL A 128 21.57 -14.21 -4.09
C VAL A 128 21.22 -13.61 -5.44
N ASP A 129 22.22 -13.42 -6.29
CA ASP A 129 22.02 -13.13 -7.72
C ASP A 129 21.65 -14.42 -8.44
N ILE A 130 20.49 -14.48 -9.06
CA ILE A 130 20.06 -15.64 -9.85
C ILE A 130 20.85 -15.69 -11.15
N LYS A 131 21.47 -16.82 -11.45
CA LYS A 131 22.21 -17.07 -12.70
C LYS A 131 21.44 -18.00 -13.64
N SER A 132 20.64 -18.90 -13.07
CA SER A 132 19.73 -19.78 -13.78
C SER A 132 18.44 -19.93 -12.97
N TYR A 133 17.31 -19.80 -13.62
CA TYR A 133 15.98 -19.95 -12.97
C TYR A 133 15.53 -21.40 -12.87
N GLY A 134 16.40 -22.35 -13.24
CA GLY A 134 16.04 -23.76 -13.23
C GLY A 134 15.15 -24.14 -14.42
N GLY A 135 14.45 -25.24 -14.29
CA GLY A 135 13.54 -25.80 -15.29
C GLY A 135 13.00 -27.12 -14.77
N GLU A 136 12.42 -27.96 -15.64
CA GLU A 136 11.91 -29.27 -15.24
C GLU A 136 12.98 -30.11 -14.53
N GLY A 137 12.78 -30.35 -13.21
CA GLY A 137 13.65 -31.16 -12.37
C GLY A 137 14.98 -30.51 -11.97
N LYS A 138 15.17 -29.22 -12.24
CA LYS A 138 16.40 -28.50 -11.82
C LYS A 138 16.04 -27.32 -10.94
N SER A 139 16.68 -27.23 -9.77
CA SER A 139 16.60 -26.06 -8.90
C SER A 139 17.21 -24.82 -9.59
N PRO A 140 16.74 -23.62 -9.27
CA PRO A 140 17.42 -22.38 -9.62
C PRO A 140 18.85 -22.38 -9.09
N GLU A 141 19.76 -21.72 -9.80
CA GLU A 141 21.17 -21.58 -9.41
C GLU A 141 21.51 -20.10 -9.24
N GLY A 142 22.24 -19.79 -8.17
CA GLY A 142 22.63 -18.42 -7.87
C GLY A 142 24.03 -18.28 -7.27
N ILE A 143 24.40 -17.03 -7.03
CA ILE A 143 25.66 -16.64 -6.41
C ILE A 143 25.32 -15.71 -5.24
N VAL A 144 25.84 -15.97 -4.05
CA VAL A 144 25.73 -15.07 -2.92
C VAL A 144 26.42 -13.74 -3.25
N SER A 145 25.68 -12.66 -3.37
CA SER A 145 26.17 -11.31 -3.66
C SER A 145 26.39 -10.50 -2.39
N GLU A 146 25.59 -10.70 -1.35
CA GLU A 146 25.67 -10.00 -0.05
C GLU A 146 25.36 -10.97 1.09
N ILE A 147 26.03 -10.78 2.24
CA ILE A 147 25.69 -11.46 3.52
C ILE A 147 25.13 -10.37 4.41
N LEU A 148 23.91 -10.55 4.90
CA LEU A 148 23.21 -9.57 5.72
C LEU A 148 23.50 -9.76 7.22
N GLY A 149 23.67 -11.00 7.68
CA GLY A 149 23.87 -11.39 9.08
C GLY A 149 23.05 -12.60 9.45
N TYR A 150 22.91 -12.88 10.73
CA TYR A 150 21.92 -13.86 11.22
C TYR A 150 20.55 -13.19 11.37
N ALA A 151 19.48 -13.97 11.31
CA ALA A 151 18.12 -13.43 11.42
C ALA A 151 17.88 -12.64 12.72
N ASP A 152 18.55 -13.05 13.81
CA ASP A 152 18.46 -12.38 15.11
C ASP A 152 19.46 -11.23 15.32
N ASP A 153 20.31 -10.94 14.33
CA ASP A 153 21.20 -9.79 14.40
C ASP A 153 20.39 -8.48 14.23
N PRO A 154 20.62 -7.45 15.07
CA PRO A 154 19.86 -6.21 15.01
C PRO A 154 19.83 -5.56 13.63
N GLY A 155 18.62 -5.33 13.08
CA GLY A 155 18.39 -4.64 11.82
C GLY A 155 18.57 -5.48 10.55
N VAL A 156 18.89 -6.78 10.66
CA VAL A 156 18.98 -7.72 9.52
C VAL A 156 17.60 -7.97 8.92
N ASP A 157 16.58 -8.01 9.74
CA ASP A 157 15.18 -8.10 9.37
C ASP A 157 14.75 -6.95 8.43
N ILE A 158 14.93 -5.71 8.86
CA ILE A 158 14.61 -4.53 8.03
C ILE A 158 15.51 -4.46 6.79
N LEU A 159 16.79 -4.85 6.92
CA LEU A 159 17.68 -4.92 5.77
C LEU A 159 17.24 -5.97 4.75
N SER A 160 16.67 -7.08 5.20
CA SER A 160 16.07 -8.12 4.34
C SER A 160 14.87 -7.55 3.57
N VAL A 161 13.98 -6.81 4.22
CA VAL A 161 12.86 -6.10 3.56
C VAL A 161 13.37 -5.13 2.49
N ILE A 162 14.38 -4.30 2.83
CA ILE A 162 14.97 -3.34 1.88
C ILE A 162 15.50 -4.05 0.63
N ARG A 163 16.19 -5.17 0.79
CA ARG A 163 16.71 -5.97 -0.35
C ARG A 163 15.59 -6.69 -1.08
N GLY A 164 14.61 -7.27 -0.36
CA GLY A 164 13.46 -7.98 -0.92
C GLY A 164 12.64 -7.10 -1.87
N HIS A 165 12.40 -5.88 -1.44
CA HIS A 165 11.72 -4.88 -2.27
C HIS A 165 12.64 -4.11 -3.22
N SER A 166 13.92 -4.47 -3.32
CA SER A 166 14.91 -3.78 -4.17
C SER A 166 14.92 -2.26 -3.96
N LEU A 167 14.84 -1.81 -2.70
CA LEU A 167 14.86 -0.40 -2.36
C LEU A 167 16.29 0.16 -2.44
N PRO A 168 16.52 1.28 -3.14
CA PRO A 168 17.86 1.84 -3.33
C PRO A 168 18.30 2.66 -2.11
N GLU A 169 19.14 2.11 -1.24
CA GLU A 169 19.67 2.85 -0.09
C GLU A 169 20.69 3.92 -0.45
N LYS A 170 21.51 3.69 -1.46
CA LYS A 170 22.66 4.55 -1.81
C LYS A 170 22.36 5.31 -3.08
N PHE A 171 22.70 6.60 -3.09
CA PHE A 171 22.66 7.40 -4.32
C PHE A 171 23.86 7.11 -5.23
N PRO A 172 23.69 7.09 -6.56
CA PRO A 172 24.75 6.95 -7.55
C PRO A 172 25.84 8.01 -7.44
N ALA A 173 26.99 7.76 -8.04
CA ALA A 173 28.12 8.68 -8.02
C ALA A 173 27.81 10.00 -8.73
N GLU A 174 27.08 9.94 -9.82
CA GLU A 174 26.67 11.08 -10.64
C GLU A 174 25.78 12.04 -9.82
N VAL A 175 24.84 11.49 -9.04
CA VAL A 175 23.99 12.26 -8.13
C VAL A 175 24.84 12.91 -7.03
N LYS A 176 25.79 12.16 -6.44
CA LYS A 176 26.70 12.69 -5.41
C LYS A 176 27.58 13.81 -5.94
N GLU A 177 27.96 13.78 -7.20
CA GLU A 177 28.71 14.85 -7.82
C GLU A 177 27.83 16.09 -8.09
N GLU A 178 26.65 15.89 -8.66
CA GLU A 178 25.69 16.98 -8.94
C GLU A 178 25.34 17.78 -7.68
N ILE A 179 25.03 17.10 -6.56
CA ILE A 179 24.66 17.79 -5.30
C ILE A 179 25.80 18.60 -4.67
N LYS A 180 27.09 18.36 -5.05
CA LYS A 180 28.20 19.19 -4.54
C LYS A 180 28.05 20.64 -4.93
N SER A 181 27.54 20.90 -6.14
CA SER A 181 27.32 22.24 -6.69
C SER A 181 26.18 23.00 -6.01
N ILE A 182 25.23 22.32 -5.36
CA ILE A 182 24.06 22.91 -4.71
C ILE A 182 24.48 23.61 -3.42
N ARG A 183 24.12 24.88 -3.28
CA ARG A 183 24.39 25.70 -2.11
C ARG A 183 23.32 25.50 -1.05
N LEU A 184 23.66 25.58 0.23
CA LEU A 184 22.71 25.48 1.34
C LEU A 184 21.96 26.80 1.65
N LYS A 185 22.35 27.91 0.99
CA LYS A 185 21.65 29.20 1.08
C LYS A 185 21.10 29.55 -0.28
N VAL A 186 19.88 30.08 -0.29
CA VAL A 186 19.22 30.58 -1.51
C VAL A 186 20.01 31.75 -2.09
N PRO A 187 20.50 31.65 -3.35
CA PRO A 187 21.19 32.76 -3.99
C PRO A 187 20.20 33.90 -4.30
N LYS A 188 20.62 35.16 -4.17
CA LYS A 188 19.78 36.33 -4.51
C LYS A 188 19.25 36.30 -5.95
N LYS A 189 20.00 35.71 -6.89
CA LYS A 189 19.56 35.57 -8.29
C LYS A 189 18.30 34.70 -8.42
N ASP A 190 18.15 33.66 -7.56
CA ASP A 190 17.03 32.72 -7.60
C ASP A 190 15.78 33.27 -6.88
N MET A 191 15.95 34.36 -6.13
CA MET A 191 14.84 35.10 -5.52
C MET A 191 14.23 36.15 -6.47
N LYS A 192 14.99 36.55 -7.52
CA LYS A 192 14.55 37.61 -8.44
C LYS A 192 13.32 37.16 -9.24
N GLY A 193 12.29 38.00 -9.24
CA GLY A 193 11.04 37.77 -10.00
C GLY A 193 10.03 36.91 -9.24
N ARG A 194 10.36 36.44 -8.06
CA ARG A 194 9.45 35.71 -7.17
C ARG A 194 8.68 36.70 -6.28
N LYS A 195 7.49 36.30 -5.87
CA LYS A 195 6.70 37.03 -4.87
C LYS A 195 7.40 36.95 -3.51
N ASP A 196 7.67 38.08 -2.90
CA ASP A 196 8.29 38.14 -1.56
C ASP A 196 7.21 37.99 -0.49
N LEU A 197 7.23 36.90 0.25
CA LEU A 197 6.29 36.56 1.31
C LEU A 197 7.01 36.39 2.66
N ARG A 198 8.23 36.91 2.81
CA ARG A 198 9.05 36.71 4.00
C ARG A 198 8.52 37.44 5.24
N ASP A 199 7.72 38.47 5.04
CA ASP A 199 7.07 39.24 6.10
C ASP A 199 5.70 38.68 6.51
N LEU A 200 5.19 37.65 5.78
CA LEU A 200 3.93 37.02 6.09
C LEU A 200 4.11 36.00 7.20
N GLN A 201 3.33 36.11 8.28
CA GLN A 201 3.38 35.12 9.38
C GLN A 201 3.01 33.73 8.90
N MET A 202 3.92 32.77 9.07
CA MET A 202 3.74 31.39 8.66
C MET A 202 4.49 30.40 9.53
N VAL A 203 4.00 29.18 9.58
CA VAL A 203 4.59 28.08 10.36
C VAL A 203 4.64 26.79 9.54
N THR A 204 5.58 25.90 9.86
CA THR A 204 5.48 24.47 9.52
C THR A 204 4.91 23.72 10.72
N ILE A 205 4.11 22.65 10.50
CA ILE A 205 3.52 21.83 11.56
C ILE A 205 3.67 20.35 11.19
N ASP A 206 4.62 19.67 11.83
CA ASP A 206 5.03 18.31 11.47
C ASP A 206 5.22 17.43 12.70
N GLY A 207 5.67 16.18 12.50
CA GLY A 207 6.14 15.32 13.57
C GLY A 207 7.43 15.85 14.22
N GLU A 208 7.69 15.42 15.43
CA GLU A 208 8.89 15.82 16.19
C GLU A 208 10.19 15.48 15.47
N ASP A 209 10.22 14.30 14.83
CA ASP A 209 11.40 13.73 14.18
C ASP A 209 11.55 14.14 12.70
N SER A 210 10.55 14.84 12.11
CA SER A 210 10.55 15.28 10.71
C SER A 210 11.70 16.24 10.43
N LYS A 211 12.40 16.04 9.32
CA LYS A 211 13.51 16.89 8.86
C LYS A 211 13.28 17.47 7.46
N ASP A 212 12.41 16.84 6.71
CA ASP A 212 12.02 17.13 5.33
C ASP A 212 10.69 17.88 5.30
N LEU A 213 10.74 19.15 5.75
CA LEU A 213 9.56 20.01 5.88
C LEU A 213 9.14 20.49 4.50
N ASP A 214 8.13 19.84 3.93
CA ASP A 214 7.62 20.12 2.56
C ASP A 214 6.74 21.37 2.52
N ASP A 215 5.95 21.62 3.57
CA ASP A 215 4.89 22.63 3.59
C ASP A 215 4.98 23.60 4.77
N ALA A 216 4.65 24.86 4.47
CA ALA A 216 4.39 25.89 5.46
C ALA A 216 3.00 26.48 5.19
N VAL A 217 2.33 26.92 6.23
CA VAL A 217 0.98 27.47 6.17
C VAL A 217 0.91 28.85 6.79
N SER A 218 0.16 29.74 6.14
CA SER A 218 -0.20 31.06 6.63
C SER A 218 -1.71 31.23 6.60
N LEU A 219 -2.28 31.98 7.54
CA LEU A 219 -3.71 32.26 7.57
C LEU A 219 -4.02 33.58 8.26
N TYR A 220 -4.83 34.38 7.59
CA TYR A 220 -5.40 35.60 8.16
C TYR A 220 -6.81 35.84 7.59
N LYS A 221 -7.57 36.77 8.19
CA LYS A 221 -8.87 37.20 7.65
C LYS A 221 -8.73 38.51 6.86
N ASP A 222 -9.52 38.60 5.78
CA ASP A 222 -9.73 39.81 4.99
C ASP A 222 -11.26 40.01 4.85
N GLY A 223 -11.82 40.88 5.69
CA GLY A 223 -13.25 40.93 5.94
C GLY A 223 -13.75 39.67 6.62
N ASP A 224 -14.77 39.05 6.04
CA ASP A 224 -15.33 37.76 6.53
C ASP A 224 -14.61 36.55 5.95
N ASP A 225 -13.84 36.73 4.85
CA ASP A 225 -13.14 35.66 4.17
C ASP A 225 -11.82 35.28 4.85
N TYR A 226 -11.38 34.05 4.65
CA TYR A 226 -10.10 33.54 5.06
C TYR A 226 -9.12 33.61 3.89
N ILE A 227 -7.93 34.19 4.13
CA ILE A 227 -6.82 34.12 3.18
C ILE A 227 -5.85 33.06 3.66
N GLN A 228 -5.93 31.91 3.04
CA GLN A 228 -5.10 30.74 3.33
C GLN A 228 -3.93 30.66 2.36
N GLY A 229 -2.72 30.64 2.85
CA GLY A 229 -1.52 30.35 2.07
C GLY A 229 -1.01 28.95 2.37
N VAL A 230 -0.78 28.14 1.34
CA VAL A 230 -0.07 26.87 1.39
C VAL A 230 1.19 27.02 0.57
N HIS A 231 2.34 26.97 1.22
CA HIS A 231 3.66 27.28 0.66
C HIS A 231 4.49 26.01 0.63
N ILE A 232 4.76 25.48 -0.56
CA ILE A 232 5.42 24.18 -0.76
C ILE A 232 6.85 24.40 -1.20
N ALA A 233 7.79 23.65 -0.63
CA ALA A 233 9.19 23.67 -0.99
C ALA A 233 9.40 23.59 -2.51
N ASP A 234 10.06 24.58 -3.12
CA ASP A 234 10.32 24.57 -4.55
C ASP A 234 11.51 23.68 -4.92
N VAL A 235 11.30 22.38 -4.82
CA VAL A 235 12.28 21.34 -5.16
C VAL A 235 12.68 21.42 -6.63
N SER A 236 11.74 21.80 -7.51
CA SER A 236 11.96 21.89 -8.96
C SER A 236 12.99 22.96 -9.38
N ASN A 237 13.32 23.89 -8.49
CA ASN A 237 14.43 24.85 -8.70
C ASN A 237 15.80 24.15 -8.66
N TYR A 238 15.91 23.07 -7.92
CA TYR A 238 17.18 22.35 -7.68
C TYR A 238 17.27 21.05 -8.48
N VAL A 239 16.16 20.36 -8.67
CA VAL A 239 16.06 19.08 -9.40
C VAL A 239 15.54 19.35 -10.81
N ARG A 240 16.47 19.47 -11.76
CA ARG A 240 16.14 19.81 -13.16
C ARG A 240 15.80 18.56 -13.95
N GLU A 241 14.77 18.63 -14.79
CA GLU A 241 14.35 17.52 -15.65
C GLU A 241 15.51 16.97 -16.47
N GLY A 242 15.66 15.64 -16.46
CA GLY A 242 16.68 14.90 -17.20
C GLY A 242 18.07 14.87 -16.56
N SER A 243 18.30 15.59 -15.44
CA SER A 243 19.57 15.52 -14.68
C SER A 243 19.76 14.15 -14.02
N PRO A 244 20.98 13.77 -13.60
CA PRO A 244 21.21 12.57 -12.81
C PRO A 244 20.34 12.51 -11.55
N LEU A 245 20.18 13.64 -10.86
CA LEU A 245 19.33 13.74 -9.67
C LEU A 245 17.85 13.51 -9.99
N ASP A 246 17.35 14.02 -11.10
CA ASP A 246 15.99 13.81 -11.56
C ASP A 246 15.70 12.34 -11.93
N LYS A 247 16.61 11.73 -12.66
CA LYS A 247 16.50 10.31 -13.05
C LYS A 247 16.44 9.41 -11.83
N GLU A 248 17.29 9.68 -10.83
CA GLU A 248 17.29 8.93 -9.58
C GLU A 248 16.01 9.18 -8.76
N ALA A 249 15.54 10.42 -8.71
CA ALA A 249 14.27 10.76 -8.03
C ALA A 249 13.08 10.04 -8.67
N LEU A 250 13.02 9.97 -10.02
CA LEU A 250 11.99 9.22 -10.74
C LEU A 250 12.13 7.70 -10.50
N GLU A 251 13.36 7.16 -10.47
CA GLU A 251 13.59 5.74 -10.19
C GLU A 251 13.13 5.36 -8.79
N ARG A 252 13.37 6.21 -7.79
CA ARG A 252 12.84 6.03 -6.43
C ARG A 252 11.34 6.24 -6.37
N GLY A 253 10.82 7.24 -7.08
CA GLY A 253 9.42 7.62 -7.18
C GLY A 253 8.84 8.24 -5.92
N THR A 254 9.21 7.73 -4.75
CA THR A 254 8.80 8.21 -3.42
C THR A 254 9.87 7.91 -2.37
N SER A 255 9.86 8.65 -1.26
CA SER A 255 10.55 8.23 -0.03
C SER A 255 9.83 7.05 0.60
N VAL A 256 10.59 6.18 1.29
CA VAL A 256 10.05 5.00 2.01
C VAL A 256 10.36 5.16 3.50
N TYR A 257 9.33 5.11 4.34
CA TYR A 257 9.41 5.34 5.77
C TYR A 257 9.35 4.02 6.54
N LEU A 258 10.50 3.36 6.69
CA LEU A 258 10.61 2.15 7.49
C LEU A 258 10.67 2.49 8.98
N ILE A 259 10.40 1.53 9.83
CA ILE A 259 10.28 1.74 11.29
C ILE A 259 11.56 2.35 11.88
N ASP A 260 12.74 1.95 11.41
CA ASP A 260 14.03 2.34 11.96
C ASP A 260 14.77 3.41 11.13
N ARG A 261 14.36 3.63 9.88
CA ARG A 261 15.03 4.54 8.94
C ARG A 261 14.13 5.01 7.81
N VAL A 262 14.55 6.10 7.17
CA VAL A 262 13.93 6.59 5.94
C VAL A 262 14.87 6.33 4.77
N ILE A 263 14.35 5.80 3.67
CA ILE A 263 15.03 5.74 2.37
C ILE A 263 14.50 6.92 1.55
N PRO A 264 15.23 8.03 1.50
CA PRO A 264 14.69 9.27 0.93
C PRO A 264 14.70 9.24 -0.60
N MET A 265 13.71 9.88 -1.23
CA MET A 265 13.68 10.13 -2.67
C MET A 265 14.84 11.04 -3.12
N LEU A 266 15.17 12.03 -2.33
CA LEU A 266 16.22 13.01 -2.61
C LEU A 266 17.34 12.92 -1.56
N PRO A 267 18.61 13.22 -1.93
CA PRO A 267 19.70 13.28 -0.96
C PRO A 267 19.44 14.28 0.17
N GLU A 268 19.88 13.96 1.40
CA GLU A 268 19.63 14.77 2.61
C GLU A 268 20.04 16.25 2.48
N LYS A 269 21.05 16.56 1.67
CA LYS A 269 21.46 17.95 1.36
C LYS A 269 20.31 18.76 0.75
N LEU A 270 19.41 18.10 0.04
CA LEU A 270 18.19 18.70 -0.50
C LEU A 270 17.02 18.50 0.47
N SER A 271 16.67 17.23 0.77
CA SER A 271 15.46 16.91 1.55
C SER A 271 15.46 17.56 2.94
N ASN A 272 16.56 17.49 3.68
CA ASN A 272 16.66 18.04 5.04
C ASN A 272 17.34 19.44 5.05
N GLY A 273 17.93 19.84 3.91
CA GLY A 273 18.76 21.03 3.75
C GLY A 273 18.06 22.18 3.06
N ILE A 274 18.43 22.41 1.77
CA ILE A 274 18.03 23.62 1.04
C ILE A 274 16.54 23.64 0.68
N CYS A 275 15.91 22.46 0.46
CA CYS A 275 14.48 22.36 0.16
C CYS A 275 13.63 22.44 1.44
N SER A 276 14.06 21.83 2.54
CA SER A 276 13.31 21.84 3.80
C SER A 276 13.02 23.26 4.29
N LEU A 277 11.77 23.55 4.59
CA LEU A 277 11.27 24.87 5.02
C LEU A 277 11.60 25.14 6.50
N ASN A 278 12.90 25.13 6.81
CA ASN A 278 13.40 25.31 8.15
C ASN A 278 13.13 26.75 8.69
N GLU A 279 12.92 26.86 10.00
CA GLU A 279 12.67 28.11 10.74
C GLU A 279 13.78 29.15 10.53
N GLY A 280 13.39 30.39 10.30
CA GLY A 280 14.28 31.58 10.32
C GLY A 280 15.23 31.69 9.14
N VAL A 281 15.00 30.92 8.06
CA VAL A 281 15.87 30.96 6.86
C VAL A 281 15.06 31.14 5.58
N ASP A 282 15.58 31.95 4.66
CA ASP A 282 14.95 32.18 3.37
C ASP A 282 14.88 30.86 2.58
N ARG A 283 13.71 30.55 2.03
CA ARG A 283 13.45 29.39 1.19
C ARG A 283 12.66 29.78 -0.06
N LEU A 284 12.90 29.03 -1.13
CA LEU A 284 12.07 29.13 -2.34
C LEU A 284 10.87 28.21 -2.19
N ALA A 285 9.68 28.75 -2.53
CA ALA A 285 8.47 28.00 -2.47
C ALA A 285 7.61 28.18 -3.73
N MET A 286 6.73 27.22 -3.94
CA MET A 286 5.54 27.31 -4.80
C MET A 286 4.37 27.53 -3.87
N SER A 287 3.72 28.69 -3.98
CA SER A 287 2.64 29.09 -3.09
C SER A 287 1.30 29.03 -3.79
N CYS A 288 0.32 28.44 -3.10
CA CYS A 288 -1.10 28.50 -3.45
C CYS A 288 -1.80 29.32 -2.37
N ILE A 289 -2.22 30.54 -2.72
CA ILE A 289 -2.90 31.47 -1.82
C ILE A 289 -4.36 31.50 -2.24
N MET A 290 -5.27 31.17 -1.34
CA MET A 290 -6.69 30.98 -1.60
C MET A 290 -7.54 31.90 -0.73
N ARG A 291 -8.54 32.54 -1.34
CA ARG A 291 -9.61 33.25 -0.63
C ARG A 291 -10.76 32.28 -0.41
N ILE A 292 -11.11 32.03 0.83
CA ILE A 292 -12.10 31.03 1.23
C ILE A 292 -13.24 31.72 1.99
N SER A 293 -14.47 31.49 1.54
CA SER A 293 -15.66 32.05 2.17
C SER A 293 -15.95 31.41 3.54
N PRO A 294 -16.81 32.01 4.37
CA PRO A 294 -17.28 31.41 5.62
C PRO A 294 -17.97 30.04 5.43
N GLU A 295 -18.48 29.73 4.24
CA GLU A 295 -19.08 28.42 3.90
C GLU A 295 -18.05 27.37 3.48
N GLY A 296 -16.77 27.77 3.30
CA GLY A 296 -15.66 26.94 2.89
C GLY A 296 -15.48 26.83 1.37
N GLU A 297 -16.13 27.71 0.59
CA GLU A 297 -15.96 27.73 -0.87
C GLU A 297 -14.71 28.54 -1.25
N ILE A 298 -13.88 27.95 -2.13
CA ILE A 298 -12.67 28.59 -2.64
C ILE A 298 -13.05 29.47 -3.82
N GLY A 299 -12.92 30.77 -3.66
CA GLY A 299 -13.13 31.78 -4.68
C GLY A 299 -11.87 32.09 -5.47
N ASP A 300 -11.37 33.32 -5.33
CA ASP A 300 -10.12 33.76 -5.97
C ASP A 300 -8.91 33.05 -5.37
N TYR A 301 -7.93 32.72 -6.21
CA TYR A 301 -6.68 32.13 -5.77
C TYR A 301 -5.51 32.59 -6.66
N GLU A 302 -4.32 32.50 -6.11
CA GLU A 302 -3.07 32.79 -6.79
C GLU A 302 -2.10 31.63 -6.62
N ILE A 303 -1.55 31.12 -7.71
CA ILE A 303 -0.46 30.15 -7.69
C ILE A 303 0.79 30.89 -8.18
N CYS A 304 1.85 30.94 -7.37
CA CYS A 304 3.04 31.73 -7.70
C CYS A 304 4.32 31.11 -7.16
N GLU A 305 5.42 31.42 -7.83
CA GLU A 305 6.76 31.22 -7.27
C GLU A 305 7.03 32.30 -6.19
N SER A 306 7.47 31.90 -5.03
CA SER A 306 7.67 32.81 -3.88
C SER A 306 9.00 32.61 -3.19
N VAL A 307 9.34 33.59 -2.35
CA VAL A 307 10.39 33.52 -1.34
C VAL A 307 9.74 33.65 0.02
N ILE A 308 9.96 32.71 0.90
CA ILE A 308 9.36 32.66 2.25
C ILE A 308 10.43 32.58 3.34
N ASN A 309 10.03 32.93 4.55
CA ASN A 309 10.83 32.73 5.77
C ASN A 309 9.89 32.26 6.88
N VAL A 310 10.02 31.02 7.30
CA VAL A 310 9.13 30.41 8.31
C VAL A 310 9.45 30.97 9.69
N ASP A 311 8.44 31.52 10.39
CA ASP A 311 8.62 32.10 11.74
C ASP A 311 8.95 31.04 12.78
N ARG A 312 8.23 29.88 12.74
CA ARG A 312 8.42 28.82 13.71
C ARG A 312 8.17 27.45 13.06
N ARG A 313 9.04 26.51 13.42
CA ARG A 313 8.76 25.09 13.25
C ARG A 313 7.93 24.61 14.43
N MET A 314 6.68 24.28 14.19
CA MET A 314 5.77 23.70 15.18
C MET A 314 5.71 22.20 15.04
N THR A 315 5.22 21.53 16.10
CA THR A 315 4.92 20.08 16.03
C THR A 315 3.44 19.85 16.28
N TYR A 316 2.91 18.71 15.74
CA TYR A 316 1.53 18.31 15.99
C TYR A 316 1.20 18.28 17.48
N THR A 317 2.13 17.77 18.30
CA THR A 317 1.98 17.72 19.76
C THR A 317 1.92 19.13 20.38
N ALA A 318 2.75 20.06 19.91
CA ALA A 318 2.75 21.43 20.45
C ALA A 318 1.45 22.16 20.11
N VAL A 319 0.96 22.03 18.88
CA VAL A 319 -0.31 22.64 18.44
C VAL A 319 -1.50 22.00 19.17
N LYS A 320 -1.53 20.65 19.33
CA LYS A 320 -2.52 19.95 20.17
C LYS A 320 -2.56 20.50 21.58
N LYS A 321 -1.39 20.68 22.22
CA LYS A 321 -1.29 21.28 23.58
C LYS A 321 -1.86 22.69 23.64
N ILE A 322 -1.74 23.48 22.57
CA ILE A 322 -2.29 24.84 22.51
C ILE A 322 -3.81 24.79 22.34
N LEU A 323 -4.32 24.04 21.37
CA LEU A 323 -5.72 24.08 20.95
C LEU A 323 -6.62 23.16 21.79
N ALA A 324 -6.23 21.89 21.98
CA ALA A 324 -7.03 20.90 22.68
C ALA A 324 -6.75 20.89 24.19
N ASP A 325 -5.48 20.70 24.60
CA ASP A 325 -5.11 20.54 26.01
C ASP A 325 -5.09 21.87 26.77
N LYS A 326 -5.06 23.01 26.07
CA LYS A 326 -5.01 24.40 26.62
C LYS A 326 -3.89 24.60 27.64
N ASP A 327 -2.70 23.95 27.34
CA ASP A 327 -1.54 24.01 28.21
C ASP A 327 -1.00 25.45 28.32
N LYS A 328 -1.10 26.03 29.52
CA LYS A 328 -0.72 27.42 29.78
C LYS A 328 0.76 27.72 29.52
N LYS A 329 1.64 26.74 29.67
CA LYS A 329 3.07 26.90 29.42
C LYS A 329 3.32 27.02 27.91
N THR A 330 2.79 26.11 27.12
CA THR A 330 2.92 26.09 25.64
C THR A 330 2.24 27.32 25.03
N ILE A 331 1.04 27.68 25.48
CA ILE A 331 0.34 28.93 25.07
C ILE A 331 1.18 30.18 25.33
N ARG A 332 1.85 30.26 26.49
CA ARG A 332 2.70 31.40 26.78
C ARG A 332 3.95 31.46 25.93
N GLN A 333 4.52 30.28 25.61
CA GLN A 333 5.71 30.13 24.75
C GLN A 333 5.47 30.62 23.33
N TYR A 334 4.28 30.31 22.77
CA TYR A 334 3.90 30.61 21.37
C TYR A 334 2.77 31.64 21.30
N LYS A 335 2.75 32.58 22.22
CA LYS A 335 1.65 33.55 22.40
C LYS A 335 1.26 34.26 21.09
N GLU A 336 2.24 34.67 20.30
CA GLU A 336 2.02 35.40 19.03
C GLU A 336 1.36 34.57 17.95
N LEU A 337 1.47 33.22 18.00
CA LEU A 337 0.91 32.29 17.01
C LEU A 337 -0.48 31.78 17.40
N VAL A 338 -0.87 31.90 18.68
CA VAL A 338 -2.15 31.36 19.17
C VAL A 338 -3.36 31.92 18.42
N PRO A 339 -3.44 33.21 18.04
CA PRO A 339 -4.57 33.71 17.24
C PRO A 339 -4.68 33.01 15.89
N MET A 340 -3.55 32.81 15.19
CA MET A 340 -3.51 32.13 13.91
C MET A 340 -3.92 30.67 14.05
N PHE A 341 -3.46 29.92 15.08
CA PHE A 341 -3.86 28.53 15.29
C PHE A 341 -5.36 28.37 15.55
N LYS A 342 -5.98 29.29 16.30
CA LYS A 342 -7.44 29.27 16.49
C LYS A 342 -8.20 29.51 15.19
N LEU A 343 -7.69 30.43 14.37
CA LEU A 343 -8.26 30.68 13.05
C LEU A 343 -8.09 29.48 12.12
N MET A 344 -6.96 28.79 12.18
CA MET A 344 -6.69 27.56 11.46
C MET A 344 -7.62 26.41 11.90
N GLU A 345 -7.86 26.28 13.19
CA GLU A 345 -8.82 25.31 13.74
C GLU A 345 -10.23 25.61 13.20
N GLU A 346 -10.68 26.87 13.29
CA GLU A 346 -11.98 27.31 12.77
C GLU A 346 -12.13 26.99 11.28
N LEU A 347 -11.16 27.38 10.45
CA LEU A 347 -11.19 27.11 9.01
C LEU A 347 -11.17 25.61 8.70
N SER A 348 -10.42 24.82 9.44
CA SER A 348 -10.35 23.38 9.25
C SER A 348 -11.72 22.68 9.42
N TYR A 349 -12.50 23.10 10.42
CA TYR A 349 -13.85 22.60 10.61
C TYR A 349 -14.80 23.03 9.47
N ILE A 350 -14.67 24.26 8.97
CA ILE A 350 -15.45 24.76 7.82
C ILE A 350 -15.17 23.93 6.57
N LEU A 351 -13.88 23.72 6.25
CA LEU A 351 -13.45 22.90 5.11
C LEU A 351 -13.90 21.45 5.24
N LYS A 352 -13.73 20.84 6.41
CA LYS A 352 -14.22 19.48 6.67
C LYS A 352 -15.74 19.39 6.48
N ALA A 353 -16.50 20.34 7.02
CA ALA A 353 -17.95 20.39 6.86
C ALA A 353 -18.37 20.56 5.38
N MET A 354 -17.67 21.39 4.61
CA MET A 354 -17.91 21.56 3.17
C MET A 354 -17.67 20.22 2.43
N ARG A 355 -16.57 19.53 2.69
CA ARG A 355 -16.28 18.23 2.07
C ARG A 355 -17.29 17.15 2.44
N VAL A 356 -17.70 17.10 3.71
CA VAL A 356 -18.75 16.19 4.17
C VAL A 356 -20.07 16.47 3.46
N ARG A 357 -20.47 17.74 3.30
CA ARG A 357 -21.66 18.12 2.50
C ARG A 357 -21.57 17.66 1.04
N ARG A 358 -20.37 17.66 0.46
CA ARG A 358 -20.10 17.19 -0.91
C ARG A 358 -20.16 15.65 -1.03
N GLY A 359 -19.99 14.94 0.09
CA GLY A 359 -20.06 13.47 0.13
C GLY A 359 -18.69 12.80 0.31
N ALA A 360 -17.66 13.50 0.76
CA ALA A 360 -16.37 12.89 1.08
C ALA A 360 -16.55 11.80 2.15
N ILE A 361 -15.93 10.66 1.95
CA ILE A 361 -15.99 9.51 2.84
C ILE A 361 -14.75 9.55 3.72
N ASP A 362 -14.97 9.55 5.03
CA ASP A 362 -13.90 9.47 6.02
C ASP A 362 -13.79 8.02 6.49
N PHE A 363 -12.73 7.32 6.03
CA PHE A 363 -12.37 5.99 6.52
C PHE A 363 -11.32 6.17 7.61
N ASP A 364 -11.77 6.46 8.81
CA ASP A 364 -10.91 6.54 9.99
C ASP A 364 -10.50 5.10 10.38
N LEU A 365 -9.38 4.66 9.83
CA LEU A 365 -8.80 3.36 10.15
C LEU A 365 -7.76 3.54 11.26
N PRO A 366 -7.75 2.64 12.26
CA PRO A 366 -6.75 2.71 13.30
C PRO A 366 -5.35 2.44 12.72
N GLU A 367 -4.44 3.38 12.92
CA GLU A 367 -3.02 3.22 12.64
C GLU A 367 -2.26 3.02 13.95
N SER A 368 -1.10 2.37 13.89
CA SER A 368 -0.24 2.18 15.05
C SER A 368 1.16 2.72 14.82
N LYS A 369 1.80 3.10 15.90
CA LYS A 369 3.22 3.46 15.94
C LYS A 369 3.96 2.41 16.76
N ILE A 370 4.92 1.74 16.15
CA ILE A 370 5.80 0.78 16.82
C ILE A 370 6.97 1.55 17.43
N ILE A 371 7.21 1.34 18.72
CA ILE A 371 8.30 1.99 19.47
C ILE A 371 9.44 0.99 19.61
N LEU A 372 10.61 1.36 19.11
CA LEU A 372 11.82 0.55 19.18
C LEU A 372 12.75 1.00 20.31
N ASP A 373 13.49 0.06 20.87
CA ASP A 373 14.62 0.34 21.72
C ASP A 373 15.85 0.79 20.88
N LYS A 374 16.97 1.10 21.54
CA LYS A 374 18.22 1.53 20.87
C LYS A 374 18.88 0.43 20.01
N LYS A 375 18.44 -0.81 20.13
CA LYS A 375 18.92 -1.95 19.35
C LYS A 375 17.98 -2.32 18.20
N GLY A 376 16.85 -1.64 18.08
CA GLY A 376 15.83 -1.91 17.05
C GLY A 376 14.80 -2.97 17.45
N TRP A 377 14.74 -3.36 18.73
CA TRP A 377 13.71 -4.27 19.24
C TRP A 377 12.42 -3.52 19.57
N PRO A 378 11.25 -4.05 19.22
CA PRO A 378 9.98 -3.42 19.56
C PRO A 378 9.71 -3.57 21.07
N ILE A 379 9.42 -2.42 21.72
CA ILE A 379 9.13 -2.36 23.15
C ILE A 379 7.67 -2.01 23.43
N ASP A 380 6.98 -1.38 22.48
CA ASP A 380 5.58 -1.04 22.62
C ASP A 380 4.95 -0.80 21.24
N ILE A 381 3.63 -1.02 21.12
CA ILE A 381 2.84 -0.70 19.94
C ILE A 381 1.64 0.14 20.41
N VAL A 382 1.66 1.42 20.07
CA VAL A 382 0.64 2.37 20.50
C VAL A 382 -0.19 2.84 19.32
N PRO A 383 -1.51 3.08 19.51
CA PRO A 383 -2.33 3.69 18.47
C PRO A 383 -1.77 5.06 18.06
N TYR A 384 -1.77 5.34 16.75
CA TYR A 384 -1.46 6.67 16.25
C TYR A 384 -2.66 7.59 16.49
N GLU A 385 -2.47 8.65 17.25
CA GLU A 385 -3.53 9.62 17.55
C GLU A 385 -3.69 10.62 16.41
N HIS A 386 -4.78 10.52 15.65
CA HIS A 386 -5.27 11.65 14.87
C HIS A 386 -5.74 12.75 15.81
N ASN A 387 -5.16 13.93 15.69
CA ASN A 387 -5.48 15.06 16.57
C ASN A 387 -5.87 16.31 15.77
N VAL A 388 -6.33 17.36 16.47
CA VAL A 388 -6.77 18.60 15.83
C VAL A 388 -5.72 19.20 14.89
N ALA A 389 -4.43 19.07 15.20
CA ALA A 389 -3.38 19.63 14.36
C ALA A 389 -3.15 18.84 13.08
N THR A 390 -3.17 17.49 13.16
CA THR A 390 -3.08 16.64 11.97
C THR A 390 -4.27 16.83 11.04
N ALA A 391 -5.49 16.83 11.59
CA ALA A 391 -6.71 17.09 10.84
C ALA A 391 -6.71 18.49 10.17
N MET A 392 -6.19 19.50 10.84
CA MET A 392 -6.08 20.87 10.33
C MET A 392 -5.16 20.94 9.10
N ILE A 393 -3.96 20.39 9.18
CA ILE A 393 -3.00 20.38 8.07
C ILE A 393 -3.53 19.55 6.91
N GLU A 394 -4.17 18.40 7.17
CA GLU A 394 -4.84 17.61 6.12
C GLU A 394 -5.82 18.45 5.31
N GLN A 395 -6.74 19.21 5.98
CA GLN A 395 -7.71 20.05 5.26
C GLN A 395 -7.04 21.09 4.38
N PHE A 396 -5.94 21.69 4.84
CA PHE A 396 -5.22 22.71 4.10
C PHE A 396 -4.48 22.14 2.89
N MET A 397 -3.87 20.97 3.02
CA MET A 397 -3.25 20.28 1.90
C MET A 397 -4.27 19.84 0.86
N LEU A 398 -5.42 19.34 1.29
CA LEU A 398 -6.52 18.94 0.39
C LEU A 398 -7.05 20.15 -0.41
N SER A 399 -7.25 21.31 0.23
CA SER A 399 -7.71 22.52 -0.45
C SER A 399 -6.72 23.00 -1.53
N ALA A 400 -5.42 22.99 -1.22
CA ALA A 400 -4.39 23.36 -2.21
C ALA A 400 -4.30 22.36 -3.36
N ASN A 401 -4.35 21.06 -3.07
CA ASN A 401 -4.31 20.00 -4.08
C ASN A 401 -5.51 20.11 -5.05
N GLU A 402 -6.72 20.31 -4.54
CA GLU A 402 -7.93 20.49 -5.35
C GLU A 402 -7.85 21.79 -6.19
N THR A 403 -7.38 22.91 -5.60
CA THR A 403 -7.26 24.18 -6.30
C THR A 403 -6.29 24.09 -7.48
N VAL A 404 -5.11 23.49 -7.26
CA VAL A 404 -4.09 23.29 -8.30
C VAL A 404 -4.60 22.34 -9.40
N ALA A 405 -5.26 21.24 -9.04
CA ALA A 405 -5.85 20.31 -10.00
C ALA A 405 -6.91 21.01 -10.88
N GLY A 406 -7.84 21.73 -10.26
CA GLY A 406 -8.89 22.47 -10.96
C GLY A 406 -8.33 23.60 -11.84
N HIS A 407 -7.24 24.27 -11.43
CA HIS A 407 -6.56 25.27 -12.24
C HIS A 407 -6.08 24.70 -13.58
N MET A 408 -5.34 23.60 -13.51
CA MET A 408 -4.77 22.96 -14.72
C MET A 408 -5.84 22.26 -15.56
N TYR A 409 -6.85 21.66 -14.95
CA TYR A 409 -7.97 21.05 -15.66
C TYR A 409 -8.75 22.06 -16.51
N ARG A 410 -9.10 23.22 -15.95
CA ARG A 410 -9.80 24.29 -16.67
C ARG A 410 -9.00 24.84 -17.85
N LYS A 411 -7.66 24.76 -17.81
CA LYS A 411 -6.78 25.18 -18.92
C LYS A 411 -6.61 24.10 -19.99
N GLY A 412 -7.04 22.86 -19.75
CA GLY A 412 -6.93 21.74 -20.69
C GLY A 412 -5.48 21.37 -21.02
N LEU A 413 -4.54 21.64 -20.12
CA LEU A 413 -3.11 21.40 -20.28
C LEU A 413 -2.72 20.00 -19.81
N PRO A 414 -1.64 19.39 -20.34
CA PRO A 414 -1.13 18.12 -19.85
C PRO A 414 -0.77 18.20 -18.38
N PHE A 415 -1.28 17.27 -17.58
CA PHE A 415 -1.09 17.28 -16.15
C PHE A 415 -1.11 15.87 -15.56
N LEU A 416 -0.73 15.72 -14.28
CA LEU A 416 -0.85 14.50 -13.50
C LEU A 416 -1.94 14.68 -12.44
N TYR A 417 -2.86 13.73 -12.42
CA TYR A 417 -3.94 13.67 -11.44
C TYR A 417 -3.73 12.49 -10.48
N ARG A 418 -4.22 12.62 -9.27
CA ARG A 418 -4.40 11.54 -8.34
C ARG A 418 -5.84 11.08 -8.43
N VAL A 419 -6.05 9.94 -9.07
CA VAL A 419 -7.38 9.43 -9.36
C VAL A 419 -7.74 8.28 -8.43
N HIS A 420 -8.99 8.28 -7.99
CA HIS A 420 -9.63 7.18 -7.29
C HIS A 420 -10.97 6.94 -7.97
N GLU A 421 -10.99 5.95 -8.84
CA GLU A 421 -12.15 5.65 -9.67
C GLU A 421 -13.34 5.17 -8.84
N THR A 422 -14.53 5.16 -9.45
CA THR A 422 -15.71 4.52 -8.86
C THR A 422 -15.41 3.07 -8.51
N PRO A 423 -15.98 2.54 -7.41
CA PRO A 423 -15.84 1.15 -7.01
C PRO A 423 -16.18 0.18 -8.14
N ASP A 424 -15.68 -1.03 -8.04
CA ASP A 424 -16.04 -2.12 -8.93
C ASP A 424 -17.53 -2.44 -8.78
N ALA A 425 -18.24 -2.61 -9.90
CA ALA A 425 -19.68 -2.78 -9.91
C ALA A 425 -20.13 -4.07 -9.20
N ASP A 426 -19.41 -5.19 -9.40
CA ASP A 426 -19.76 -6.48 -8.83
C ASP A 426 -19.51 -6.47 -7.31
N ARG A 427 -18.36 -5.97 -6.86
CA ARG A 427 -18.06 -5.80 -5.43
C ARG A 427 -19.02 -4.84 -4.74
N MET A 428 -19.46 -3.79 -5.45
CA MET A 428 -20.45 -2.86 -4.91
C MET A 428 -21.82 -3.52 -4.81
N ASN A 429 -22.19 -4.38 -5.75
CA ASN A 429 -23.43 -5.15 -5.69
C ASN A 429 -23.41 -6.10 -4.48
N ASP A 430 -22.31 -6.85 -4.27
CA ASP A 430 -22.15 -7.73 -3.11
C ASP A 430 -22.25 -6.95 -1.78
N LEU A 431 -21.63 -5.77 -1.72
CA LEU A 431 -21.75 -4.87 -0.57
C LEU A 431 -23.21 -4.42 -0.37
N MET A 432 -23.92 -4.05 -1.44
CA MET A 432 -25.31 -3.60 -1.36
C MET A 432 -26.25 -4.74 -0.88
N GLU A 433 -26.05 -5.97 -1.35
CA GLU A 433 -26.80 -7.15 -0.89
C GLU A 433 -26.53 -7.43 0.59
N LEU A 434 -25.27 -7.37 1.03
CA LEU A 434 -24.93 -7.55 2.43
C LEU A 434 -25.54 -6.48 3.32
N VAL A 435 -25.38 -5.22 2.97
CA VAL A 435 -25.92 -4.07 3.72
C VAL A 435 -27.45 -4.17 3.83
N GLN A 436 -28.11 -4.64 2.75
CA GLN A 436 -29.56 -4.88 2.77
C GLN A 436 -29.95 -5.98 3.74
N SER A 437 -29.12 -7.01 3.96
CA SER A 437 -29.39 -8.07 4.93
C SER A 437 -29.43 -7.56 6.38
N PHE A 438 -28.74 -6.45 6.65
CA PHE A 438 -28.79 -5.73 7.94
C PHE A 438 -29.89 -4.66 8.01
N GLY A 439 -30.68 -4.51 6.94
CA GLY A 439 -31.79 -3.54 6.88
C GLY A 439 -31.37 -2.13 6.45
N TYR A 440 -30.16 -1.94 5.93
CA TYR A 440 -29.69 -0.67 5.38
C TYR A 440 -29.73 -0.67 3.86
N TYR A 441 -29.69 0.50 3.25
CA TYR A 441 -29.75 0.63 1.79
C TYR A 441 -28.78 1.68 1.30
N ILE A 442 -28.04 1.34 0.23
CA ILE A 442 -27.25 2.27 -0.57
C ILE A 442 -28.09 2.60 -1.81
N LYS A 443 -28.36 3.88 -2.04
CA LYS A 443 -29.15 4.31 -3.20
C LYS A 443 -28.25 4.42 -4.43
N GLY A 444 -28.73 3.93 -5.56
CA GLY A 444 -28.07 4.10 -6.85
C GLY A 444 -27.85 2.79 -7.59
N ASN A 445 -27.20 2.90 -8.75
CA ASN A 445 -26.76 1.74 -9.53
C ASN A 445 -25.35 1.37 -9.07
N PRO A 446 -25.03 0.10 -8.78
CA PRO A 446 -23.67 -0.34 -8.43
C PRO A 446 -22.58 0.16 -9.38
N ALA A 447 -22.86 0.24 -10.69
CA ALA A 447 -21.91 0.71 -11.69
C ALA A 447 -21.69 2.25 -11.71
N ASP A 448 -22.59 3.04 -11.09
CA ASP A 448 -22.52 4.51 -11.07
C ASP A 448 -22.92 5.04 -9.67
N ILE A 449 -22.38 4.41 -8.63
CA ILE A 449 -22.61 4.83 -7.26
C ILE A 449 -21.94 6.18 -6.99
N LYS A 450 -22.63 7.06 -6.28
CA LYS A 450 -22.07 8.36 -5.88
C LYS A 450 -21.49 8.28 -4.46
N PRO A 451 -20.34 8.95 -4.21
CA PRO A 451 -19.74 8.96 -2.89
C PRO A 451 -20.70 9.32 -1.76
N ILE A 452 -21.56 10.32 -2.00
CA ILE A 452 -22.54 10.80 -1.01
C ILE A 452 -23.54 9.72 -0.56
N GLU A 453 -23.87 8.75 -1.42
CA GLU A 453 -24.83 7.70 -1.05
C GLU A 453 -24.18 6.65 -0.16
N LEU A 454 -22.91 6.32 -0.42
CA LEU A 454 -22.13 5.45 0.45
C LEU A 454 -21.85 6.14 1.79
N GLN A 455 -21.45 7.42 1.78
CA GLN A 455 -21.24 8.22 2.98
C GLN A 455 -22.48 8.27 3.88
N LYS A 456 -23.68 8.49 3.31
CA LYS A 456 -24.94 8.50 4.07
C LYS A 456 -25.23 7.16 4.74
N MET A 457 -24.97 6.07 4.03
CA MET A 457 -25.13 4.74 4.60
C MET A 457 -24.15 4.53 5.76
N LEU A 458 -22.84 4.85 5.57
CA LEU A 458 -21.84 4.74 6.62
C LEU A 458 -22.14 5.61 7.84
N ALA A 459 -22.66 6.83 7.63
CA ALA A 459 -23.10 7.70 8.72
C ALA A 459 -24.34 7.12 9.46
N GLY A 460 -25.20 6.38 8.76
CA GLY A 460 -26.39 5.75 9.34
C GLY A 460 -26.11 4.54 10.22
N ILE A 461 -24.96 3.91 10.07
CA ILE A 461 -24.54 2.73 10.86
C ILE A 461 -23.62 3.09 12.04
N ALA A 462 -23.23 4.35 12.17
CA ALA A 462 -22.31 4.79 13.23
C ALA A 462 -22.80 4.39 14.63
N GLY A 463 -21.92 3.74 15.42
CA GLY A 463 -22.21 3.21 16.74
C GLY A 463 -23.04 1.92 16.75
N ARG A 464 -23.27 1.28 15.60
CA ARG A 464 -23.96 -0.01 15.50
C ARG A 464 -22.97 -1.18 15.54
N PRO A 465 -23.39 -2.38 15.98
CA PRO A 465 -22.52 -3.56 16.04
C PRO A 465 -21.89 -3.95 14.70
N GLU A 466 -22.61 -3.69 13.59
CA GLU A 466 -22.18 -3.99 12.22
C GLU A 466 -21.33 -2.90 11.56
N GLU A 467 -21.00 -1.81 12.26
CA GLU A 467 -20.26 -0.68 11.70
C GLU A 467 -18.90 -1.09 11.14
N ASP A 468 -18.10 -1.81 11.93
CA ASP A 468 -16.73 -2.21 11.54
C ASP A 468 -16.75 -3.17 10.35
N LEU A 469 -17.71 -4.10 10.31
CA LEU A 469 -17.94 -5.00 9.19
C LEU A 469 -18.19 -4.21 7.90
N ILE A 470 -19.20 -3.34 7.94
CA ILE A 470 -19.63 -2.62 6.74
C ILE A 470 -18.58 -1.60 6.29
N ARG A 471 -17.88 -0.93 7.22
CA ARG A 471 -16.74 -0.05 6.89
C ARG A 471 -15.61 -0.80 6.19
N SER A 472 -15.20 -1.94 6.74
CA SER A 472 -14.14 -2.77 6.16
C SER A 472 -14.49 -3.26 4.77
N LEU A 473 -15.71 -3.76 4.56
CA LEU A 473 -16.17 -4.22 3.26
C LEU A 473 -16.37 -3.09 2.26
N SER A 474 -16.85 -1.93 2.71
CA SER A 474 -16.93 -0.71 1.88
C SER A 474 -15.55 -0.33 1.35
N LEU A 475 -14.52 -0.33 2.20
CA LEU A 475 -13.14 -0.05 1.80
C LEU A 475 -12.60 -1.10 0.81
N ARG A 476 -12.86 -2.39 1.06
CA ARG A 476 -12.44 -3.50 0.17
C ARG A 476 -13.14 -3.48 -1.20
N SER A 477 -14.32 -2.88 -1.29
CA SER A 477 -15.05 -2.72 -2.54
C SER A 477 -14.48 -1.61 -3.41
N MET A 478 -13.64 -0.72 -2.84
CA MET A 478 -13.05 0.40 -3.58
C MET A 478 -11.85 -0.03 -4.41
N LYS A 479 -11.63 0.68 -5.51
CA LYS A 479 -10.39 0.58 -6.27
C LYS A 479 -9.26 1.30 -5.55
N GLN A 480 -8.03 0.93 -5.84
CA GLN A 480 -6.86 1.62 -5.31
C GLN A 480 -6.65 2.95 -6.06
N ALA A 481 -6.35 4.02 -5.32
CA ALA A 481 -5.96 5.29 -5.94
C ALA A 481 -4.61 5.16 -6.66
N ARG A 482 -4.47 5.87 -7.80
CA ARG A 482 -3.27 5.85 -8.65
C ARG A 482 -3.01 7.21 -9.28
N TYR A 483 -1.86 7.39 -9.89
CA TYR A 483 -1.60 8.54 -10.73
C TYR A 483 -2.04 8.28 -12.17
N ASP A 484 -2.61 9.30 -12.82
CA ASP A 484 -3.04 9.24 -14.20
C ASP A 484 -2.92 10.61 -14.89
N THR A 485 -2.90 10.60 -16.21
CA THR A 485 -2.97 11.82 -17.04
C THR A 485 -4.38 12.24 -17.36
N GLU A 486 -5.36 11.36 -17.16
CA GLU A 486 -6.79 11.65 -17.28
C GLU A 486 -7.38 11.99 -15.92
N CYS A 487 -8.19 13.05 -15.88
CA CYS A 487 -8.87 13.49 -14.67
C CYS A 487 -10.15 12.66 -14.47
N LEU A 488 -10.05 11.55 -13.75
CA LEU A 488 -11.19 10.65 -13.46
C LEU A 488 -11.86 10.96 -12.12
N GLY A 489 -11.41 12.02 -11.42
CA GLY A 489 -11.88 12.36 -10.09
C GLY A 489 -11.31 11.50 -8.97
N HIS A 490 -11.71 11.81 -7.75
CA HIS A 490 -11.28 11.05 -6.55
C HIS A 490 -12.51 10.67 -5.72
N PHE A 491 -12.98 9.43 -5.86
CA PHE A 491 -14.22 8.94 -5.26
C PHE A 491 -14.27 9.14 -3.75
N GLY A 492 -13.28 8.69 -3.01
CA GLY A 492 -13.26 8.79 -1.54
C GLY A 492 -13.32 10.23 -1.03
N LEU A 493 -12.67 11.18 -1.73
CA LEU A 493 -12.70 12.62 -1.39
C LEU A 493 -13.92 13.34 -1.98
N ALA A 494 -14.73 12.67 -2.79
CA ALA A 494 -15.79 13.29 -3.59
C ALA A 494 -15.29 14.51 -4.38
N ALA A 495 -14.01 14.51 -4.80
CA ALA A 495 -13.39 15.58 -5.55
C ALA A 495 -13.51 15.31 -7.06
N LYS A 496 -13.88 16.33 -7.85
CA LYS A 496 -13.96 16.21 -9.30
C LYS A 496 -12.58 16.23 -9.94
N GLU A 497 -11.73 17.12 -9.49
CA GLU A 497 -10.34 17.26 -9.89
C GLU A 497 -9.46 17.16 -8.65
N TYR A 498 -8.45 16.28 -8.68
CA TYR A 498 -7.53 16.11 -7.56
C TYR A 498 -6.13 15.74 -8.03
N THR A 499 -5.13 16.31 -7.38
CA THR A 499 -3.72 16.01 -7.62
C THR A 499 -2.95 16.00 -6.30
N HIS A 500 -1.69 15.59 -6.35
CA HIS A 500 -0.74 15.74 -5.27
C HIS A 500 0.26 16.85 -5.63
N PHE A 501 0.20 17.98 -4.93
CA PHE A 501 1.05 19.15 -5.15
C PHE A 501 1.95 19.44 -3.93
N THR A 502 1.59 18.94 -2.76
CA THR A 502 2.05 19.44 -1.46
C THR A 502 3.29 18.76 -0.89
N SER A 503 3.90 17.77 -1.58
CA SER A 503 5.05 17.06 -1.00
C SER A 503 6.13 16.66 -2.04
N PRO A 504 6.76 17.63 -2.73
CA PRO A 504 7.75 17.36 -3.78
C PRO A 504 9.11 16.86 -3.26
N ILE A 505 9.42 16.97 -1.96
CA ILE A 505 10.64 16.39 -1.37
C ILE A 505 10.56 14.88 -1.38
N ARG A 506 9.35 14.33 -1.14
CA ARG A 506 9.15 12.90 -0.94
C ARG A 506 8.28 12.21 -2.01
N ARG A 507 7.65 12.93 -2.94
CA ARG A 507 6.85 12.36 -4.03
C ARG A 507 7.25 12.96 -5.38
N TYR A 508 7.63 12.12 -6.34
CA TYR A 508 8.03 12.56 -7.67
C TYR A 508 6.90 13.22 -8.49
N PRO A 509 5.63 12.75 -8.45
CA PRO A 509 4.54 13.42 -9.12
C PRO A 509 4.39 14.89 -8.74
N ASP A 510 4.52 15.22 -7.47
CA ASP A 510 4.46 16.60 -6.97
C ASP A 510 5.58 17.46 -7.57
N LEU A 511 6.80 16.93 -7.60
CA LEU A 511 7.95 17.59 -8.26
C LEU A 511 7.69 17.83 -9.74
N GLN A 512 7.11 16.86 -10.45
CA GLN A 512 6.79 17.00 -11.87
C GLN A 512 5.69 18.05 -12.12
N ILE A 513 4.68 18.08 -11.25
CA ILE A 513 3.60 19.07 -11.29
C ILE A 513 4.15 20.48 -11.08
N HIS A 514 5.06 20.69 -10.15
CA HIS A 514 5.71 21.98 -9.94
C HIS A 514 6.42 22.48 -11.20
N ARG A 515 7.07 21.61 -11.97
CA ARG A 515 7.70 21.97 -13.26
C ARG A 515 6.67 22.44 -14.28
N ILE A 516 5.56 21.69 -14.41
CA ILE A 516 4.50 22.02 -15.37
C ILE A 516 3.85 23.37 -15.01
N LEU A 517 3.56 23.59 -13.72
CA LEU A 517 3.01 24.86 -13.23
C LEU A 517 3.94 26.05 -13.53
N LYS A 518 5.25 25.89 -13.37
CA LYS A 518 6.22 26.94 -13.71
C LYS A 518 6.24 27.27 -15.20
N GLU A 519 6.22 26.24 -16.04
CA GLU A 519 6.15 26.45 -17.49
C GLU A 519 4.85 27.13 -17.91
N GLU A 520 3.75 26.82 -17.23
CA GLU A 520 2.45 27.47 -17.42
C GLU A 520 2.50 28.94 -16.97
N MET A 521 2.92 29.23 -15.75
CA MET A 521 3.02 30.60 -15.19
C MET A 521 3.93 31.52 -16.04
N HIS A 522 4.96 30.95 -16.63
CA HIS A 522 5.86 31.71 -17.52
C HIS A 522 5.36 31.78 -18.98
N GLY A 523 4.19 31.23 -19.30
CA GLY A 523 3.62 31.23 -20.64
C GLY A 523 4.43 30.39 -21.65
N ARG A 524 5.19 29.39 -21.17
CA ARG A 524 6.06 28.58 -22.04
C ARG A 524 5.45 27.23 -22.43
N LEU A 525 4.24 26.90 -21.99
CA LEU A 525 3.52 25.68 -22.39
C LEU A 525 2.99 25.81 -23.83
N ASP A 526 3.89 25.84 -24.78
CA ASP A 526 3.60 25.81 -26.21
C ASP A 526 3.24 24.39 -26.71
N GLY A 527 2.89 24.28 -28.00
CA GLY A 527 2.52 22.98 -28.59
C GLY A 527 3.65 21.92 -28.52
N LYS A 528 4.92 22.33 -28.54
CA LYS A 528 6.06 21.44 -28.46
C LYS A 528 6.23 20.89 -27.03
N LEU A 529 6.17 21.76 -26.03
CA LEU A 529 6.32 21.38 -24.63
C LEU A 529 5.10 20.60 -24.12
N CYS A 530 3.90 20.96 -24.58
CA CYS A 530 2.71 20.14 -24.36
C CYS A 530 2.83 18.74 -24.97
N GLY A 531 3.40 18.62 -26.19
CA GLY A 531 3.70 17.33 -26.81
C GLY A 531 4.71 16.50 -26.01
N HIS A 532 5.74 17.15 -25.47
CA HIS A 532 6.71 16.52 -24.59
C HIS A 532 6.03 15.94 -23.34
N PHE A 533 5.25 16.75 -22.61
CA PHE A 533 4.56 16.27 -21.41
C PHE A 533 3.53 15.19 -21.70
N LYS A 534 2.75 15.29 -22.79
CA LYS A 534 1.83 14.22 -23.22
C LYS A 534 2.54 12.87 -23.43
N SER A 535 3.79 12.89 -23.87
CA SER A 535 4.59 11.67 -24.02
C SER A 535 5.24 11.19 -22.72
N LEU A 536 5.64 12.11 -21.83
CA LEU A 536 6.35 11.82 -20.59
C LEU A 536 5.42 11.35 -19.48
N LEU A 537 4.30 12.06 -19.27
CA LEU A 537 3.45 11.91 -18.09
C LEU A 537 2.82 10.52 -17.92
N PRO A 538 2.40 9.80 -18.98
CA PRO A 538 1.90 8.42 -18.80
C PRO A 538 2.93 7.48 -18.18
N LYS A 539 4.22 7.66 -18.52
CA LYS A 539 5.32 6.87 -17.95
C LYS A 539 5.55 7.25 -16.48
N VAL A 540 5.55 8.55 -16.19
CA VAL A 540 5.69 9.05 -14.80
C VAL A 540 4.53 8.56 -13.94
N ALA A 541 3.29 8.63 -14.41
CA ALA A 541 2.09 8.16 -13.70
C ALA A 541 2.20 6.67 -13.34
N LYS A 542 2.52 5.84 -14.33
CA LYS A 542 2.67 4.39 -14.14
C LYS A 542 3.78 4.08 -13.14
N GLN A 543 4.99 4.61 -13.37
CA GLN A 543 6.14 4.35 -12.52
C GLN A 543 5.93 4.83 -11.08
N SER A 544 5.38 6.04 -10.90
CA SER A 544 5.10 6.58 -9.57
C SER A 544 4.09 5.72 -8.80
N SER A 545 3.03 5.24 -9.48
CA SER A 545 2.04 4.34 -8.86
C SER A 545 2.65 2.98 -8.48
N GLU A 546 3.57 2.45 -9.30
CA GLU A 546 4.29 1.21 -9.00
C GLU A 546 5.26 1.38 -7.82
N ARG A 547 5.99 2.51 -7.78
CA ARG A 547 6.93 2.80 -6.69
C ARG A 547 6.23 3.06 -5.37
N GLU A 548 5.09 3.75 -5.40
CA GLU A 548 4.23 3.95 -4.22
C GLU A 548 3.75 2.63 -3.65
N ARG A 549 3.20 1.71 -4.47
CA ARG A 549 2.79 0.37 -4.01
C ARG A 549 3.94 -0.39 -3.39
N ARG A 550 5.11 -0.37 -4.05
CA ARG A 550 6.33 -1.03 -3.53
C ARG A 550 6.75 -0.48 -2.17
N ALA A 551 6.66 0.84 -1.98
CA ALA A 551 6.97 1.50 -0.70
C ALA A 551 6.00 1.04 0.39
N VAL A 552 4.69 1.10 0.12
CA VAL A 552 3.63 0.67 1.06
C VAL A 552 3.76 -0.81 1.41
N ASP A 553 4.07 -1.67 0.43
CA ASP A 553 4.26 -3.11 0.67
C ASP A 553 5.48 -3.36 1.58
N ALA A 554 6.59 -2.62 1.38
CA ALA A 554 7.78 -2.73 2.22
C ALA A 554 7.54 -2.20 3.64
N GLU A 555 6.84 -1.08 3.80
CA GLU A 555 6.45 -0.49 5.09
C GLU A 555 5.58 -1.49 5.87
N ARG A 556 4.54 -2.04 5.25
CA ARG A 556 3.66 -3.05 5.87
C ARG A 556 4.38 -4.33 6.26
N GLU A 557 5.33 -4.79 5.42
CA GLU A 557 6.12 -5.98 5.75
C GLU A 557 7.04 -5.72 6.95
N ALA A 558 7.69 -4.56 6.99
CA ALA A 558 8.52 -4.15 8.13
C ALA A 558 7.72 -4.04 9.43
N ASP A 559 6.53 -3.40 9.36
CA ASP A 559 5.61 -3.30 10.50
C ASP A 559 5.19 -4.68 10.99
N LYS A 560 4.79 -5.56 10.07
CA LYS A 560 4.37 -6.92 10.40
C LYS A 560 5.47 -7.73 11.08
N ILE A 561 6.70 -7.66 10.59
CA ILE A 561 7.86 -8.33 11.20
C ILE A 561 8.02 -7.85 12.66
N LYS A 562 7.95 -6.55 12.89
CA LYS A 562 8.10 -5.98 14.24
C LYS A 562 6.90 -6.27 15.15
N MET A 563 5.70 -6.37 14.61
CA MET A 563 4.52 -6.80 15.36
C MET A 563 4.63 -8.27 15.80
N VAL A 564 5.11 -9.15 14.92
CA VAL A 564 5.38 -10.56 15.22
C VAL A 564 6.45 -10.70 16.31
N GLU A 565 7.55 -9.94 16.18
CA GLU A 565 8.64 -9.90 17.16
C GLU A 565 8.17 -9.39 18.53
N TYR A 566 7.31 -8.37 18.55
CA TYR A 566 6.70 -7.87 19.78
C TYR A 566 5.82 -8.93 20.45
N MET A 567 4.99 -9.62 19.70
CA MET A 567 4.05 -10.61 20.22
C MET A 567 4.72 -11.91 20.72
N GLU A 568 5.94 -12.18 20.29
CA GLU A 568 6.72 -13.31 20.83
C GLU A 568 6.96 -13.20 22.34
N ALA A 569 7.19 -11.98 22.84
CA ALA A 569 7.35 -11.73 24.28
C ALA A 569 6.02 -11.80 25.07
N HIS A 570 4.88 -11.84 24.36
CA HIS A 570 3.53 -11.79 24.94
C HIS A 570 2.77 -13.12 24.77
N ILE A 571 3.45 -14.22 24.45
CA ILE A 571 2.86 -15.56 24.36
C ILE A 571 2.25 -15.95 25.70
N GLY A 572 0.97 -16.37 25.69
CA GLY A 572 0.20 -16.75 26.88
C GLY A 572 -0.64 -15.60 27.45
N GLU A 573 -0.45 -14.37 27.03
CA GLU A 573 -1.26 -13.23 27.44
C GLU A 573 -2.62 -13.18 26.74
N GLU A 574 -3.60 -12.59 27.41
CA GLU A 574 -5.00 -12.51 26.98
C GLU A 574 -5.35 -11.08 26.53
N TYR A 575 -6.07 -10.97 25.41
CA TYR A 575 -6.46 -9.70 24.84
C TYR A 575 -7.89 -9.73 24.31
N ASP A 576 -8.53 -8.57 24.32
CA ASP A 576 -9.77 -8.34 23.56
C ASP A 576 -9.42 -7.84 22.17
N GLY A 577 -10.10 -8.38 21.17
CA GLY A 577 -9.93 -7.99 19.77
C GLY A 577 -11.23 -8.06 18.99
N VAL A 578 -11.15 -7.65 17.74
CA VAL A 578 -12.26 -7.65 16.78
C VAL A 578 -11.91 -8.57 15.62
N ILE A 579 -12.84 -9.41 15.18
CA ILE A 579 -12.64 -10.25 14.00
C ILE A 579 -12.49 -9.35 12.76
N SER A 580 -11.28 -9.27 12.22
CA SER A 580 -10.91 -8.43 11.08
C SER A 580 -11.00 -9.16 9.73
N GLY A 581 -11.11 -10.50 9.76
CA GLY A 581 -11.22 -11.32 8.57
C GLY A 581 -11.73 -12.73 8.87
N VAL A 582 -12.51 -13.30 7.96
CA VAL A 582 -13.02 -14.66 8.06
C VAL A 582 -12.73 -15.41 6.77
N THR A 583 -12.24 -16.64 6.90
CA THR A 583 -11.85 -17.51 5.79
C THR A 583 -12.21 -18.97 6.11
N GLY A 584 -12.15 -19.85 5.12
CA GLY A 584 -12.41 -21.29 5.33
C GLY A 584 -11.38 -22.01 6.22
N TRP A 585 -10.22 -21.40 6.49
CA TRP A 585 -9.18 -21.99 7.33
C TRP A 585 -9.08 -21.37 8.74
N GLY A 586 -9.82 -20.27 8.99
CA GLY A 586 -9.86 -19.62 10.29
C GLY A 586 -10.32 -18.17 10.21
N MET A 587 -10.24 -17.49 11.34
CA MET A 587 -10.56 -16.07 11.43
C MET A 587 -9.36 -15.27 11.91
N TYR A 588 -9.22 -14.07 11.39
CA TYR A 588 -8.23 -13.09 11.81
C TYR A 588 -8.84 -12.20 12.88
N VAL A 589 -8.08 -11.91 13.91
CA VAL A 589 -8.51 -11.04 15.02
C VAL A 589 -7.50 -9.91 15.14
N GLN A 590 -7.98 -8.68 15.09
CA GLN A 590 -7.18 -7.47 15.29
C GLN A 590 -7.35 -6.98 16.72
N LEU A 591 -6.22 -6.77 17.39
CA LEU A 591 -6.15 -6.23 18.75
C LEU A 591 -6.28 -4.71 18.75
N LYS A 592 -6.48 -4.10 19.92
CA LYS A 592 -6.57 -2.63 20.06
C LYS A 592 -5.31 -1.87 19.64
N ASN A 593 -4.15 -2.51 19.73
CA ASN A 593 -2.86 -1.99 19.25
C ASN A 593 -2.61 -2.29 17.76
N THR A 594 -3.64 -2.68 17.01
CA THR A 594 -3.67 -3.03 15.59
C THR A 594 -2.93 -4.31 15.20
N VAL A 595 -2.32 -5.02 16.13
CA VAL A 595 -1.72 -6.34 15.85
C VAL A 595 -2.82 -7.32 15.44
N GLU A 596 -2.58 -8.03 14.33
CA GLU A 596 -3.49 -9.04 13.80
C GLU A 596 -2.88 -10.44 13.90
N GLY A 597 -3.66 -11.37 14.44
CA GLY A 597 -3.33 -12.79 14.49
C GLY A 597 -4.48 -13.67 14.02
N MET A 598 -4.23 -14.95 13.81
CA MET A 598 -5.20 -15.89 13.29
C MET A 598 -5.63 -16.90 14.35
N VAL A 599 -6.94 -17.14 14.45
CA VAL A 599 -7.51 -18.29 15.14
C VAL A 599 -7.81 -19.36 14.08
N PRO A 600 -7.04 -20.47 14.02
CA PRO A 600 -7.29 -21.54 13.06
C PRO A 600 -8.65 -22.19 13.32
N VAL A 601 -9.43 -22.49 12.26
CA VAL A 601 -10.75 -23.12 12.39
C VAL A 601 -10.67 -24.44 13.17
N ALA A 602 -9.59 -25.20 13.00
CA ALA A 602 -9.36 -26.46 13.72
C ALA A 602 -9.11 -26.30 15.23
N LYS A 603 -8.83 -25.09 15.71
CA LYS A 603 -8.64 -24.77 17.14
C LYS A 603 -9.89 -24.16 17.77
N ILE A 604 -10.96 -23.92 17.00
CA ILE A 604 -12.23 -23.42 17.54
C ILE A 604 -13.00 -24.60 18.14
N ALA A 605 -13.16 -24.60 19.47
CA ALA A 605 -13.81 -25.68 20.16
C ALA A 605 -15.35 -25.67 20.00
N GLY A 606 -15.97 -26.82 20.19
CA GLY A 606 -17.42 -26.96 20.39
C GLY A 606 -18.23 -27.27 19.14
N ASP A 607 -17.69 -27.11 17.92
CA ASP A 607 -18.37 -27.48 16.68
C ASP A 607 -17.40 -27.65 15.50
N ASP A 608 -17.90 -28.19 14.38
CA ASP A 608 -17.25 -28.11 13.08
C ASP A 608 -17.76 -26.87 12.36
N TYR A 609 -16.89 -26.00 11.89
CA TYR A 609 -17.26 -24.73 11.28
C TYR A 609 -17.07 -24.73 9.76
N ASP A 610 -18.11 -24.32 9.03
CA ASP A 610 -18.08 -24.05 7.60
C ASP A 610 -18.05 -22.55 7.34
N TYR A 611 -17.27 -22.15 6.33
CA TYR A 611 -17.22 -20.76 5.89
C TYR A 611 -18.44 -20.43 5.00
N ASN A 612 -19.22 -19.47 5.42
CA ASN A 612 -20.32 -18.88 4.65
C ASN A 612 -19.82 -17.59 3.97
N GLU A 613 -19.58 -17.67 2.67
CA GLU A 613 -19.04 -16.55 1.87
C GLU A 613 -19.98 -15.35 1.83
N ARG A 614 -21.30 -15.59 1.80
CA ARG A 614 -22.31 -14.51 1.75
C ARG A 614 -22.41 -13.71 3.05
N GLU A 615 -22.20 -14.37 4.18
CA GLU A 615 -22.31 -13.75 5.49
C GLU A 615 -20.95 -13.34 6.06
N TYR A 616 -19.84 -13.64 5.33
CA TYR A 616 -18.47 -13.47 5.84
C TYR A 616 -18.29 -14.05 7.26
N ALA A 617 -18.82 -15.26 7.47
CA ALA A 617 -18.90 -15.89 8.78
C ALA A 617 -18.45 -17.37 8.75
N LEU A 618 -17.88 -17.83 9.88
CA LEU A 618 -17.78 -19.25 10.19
C LEU A 618 -19.07 -19.66 10.90
N VAL A 619 -19.75 -20.69 10.39
CA VAL A 619 -21.03 -21.19 10.92
C VAL A 619 -20.87 -22.62 11.39
N GLY A 620 -21.13 -22.85 12.66
CA GLY A 620 -21.09 -24.19 13.25
C GLY A 620 -22.17 -25.09 12.69
N ARG A 621 -21.79 -26.31 12.26
CA ARG A 621 -22.67 -27.30 11.63
C ARG A 621 -23.78 -27.82 12.53
N TYR A 622 -23.48 -27.98 13.81
CA TYR A 622 -24.38 -28.62 14.76
C TYR A 622 -25.06 -27.60 15.68
N THR A 623 -24.32 -26.55 16.08
CA THR A 623 -24.81 -25.54 17.02
C THR A 623 -25.45 -24.35 16.33
N GLY A 624 -25.11 -24.11 15.04
CA GLY A 624 -25.47 -22.89 14.33
C GLY A 624 -24.78 -21.63 14.86
N ARG A 625 -23.77 -21.76 15.74
CA ARG A 625 -22.99 -20.65 16.29
C ARG A 625 -22.22 -19.96 15.17
N LYS A 626 -22.18 -18.63 15.18
CA LYS A 626 -21.53 -17.85 14.14
C LYS A 626 -20.39 -16.99 14.70
N TYR A 627 -19.28 -16.97 13.96
CA TYR A 627 -18.22 -15.98 14.12
C TYR A 627 -18.15 -15.16 12.83
N TYR A 628 -18.43 -13.88 12.93
CA TYR A 628 -18.53 -12.98 11.78
C TYR A 628 -17.60 -11.79 11.92
N LEU A 629 -17.28 -11.21 10.79
CA LEU A 629 -16.42 -10.04 10.70
C LEU A 629 -17.01 -8.88 11.53
N GLY A 630 -16.17 -8.16 12.30
CA GLY A 630 -16.60 -7.08 13.21
C GLY A 630 -17.03 -7.53 14.61
N GLN A 631 -17.09 -8.83 14.86
CA GLN A 631 -17.45 -9.37 16.18
C GLN A 631 -16.30 -9.21 17.19
N ASN A 632 -16.61 -8.73 18.40
CA ASN A 632 -15.66 -8.70 19.50
C ASN A 632 -15.45 -10.10 20.07
N VAL A 633 -14.20 -10.46 20.30
CA VAL A 633 -13.78 -11.76 20.88
C VAL A 633 -12.61 -11.54 21.82
N SER A 634 -12.52 -12.40 22.85
CA SER A 634 -11.36 -12.47 23.73
C SER A 634 -10.47 -13.61 23.28
N ILE A 635 -9.17 -13.38 23.19
CA ILE A 635 -8.20 -14.34 22.71
C ILE A 635 -7.01 -14.45 23.65
N ARG A 636 -6.28 -15.55 23.54
CA ARG A 636 -4.94 -15.74 24.11
C ARG A 636 -3.93 -15.91 22.98
N VAL A 637 -2.75 -15.32 23.13
CA VAL A 637 -1.64 -15.55 22.19
C VAL A 637 -1.13 -16.97 22.38
N SER A 638 -1.33 -17.83 21.38
CA SER A 638 -0.98 -19.25 21.50
C SER A 638 0.42 -19.57 20.98
N SER A 639 0.82 -18.99 19.87
CA SER A 639 2.14 -19.16 19.28
C SER A 639 2.49 -18.04 18.31
N VAL A 640 3.78 -17.85 18.10
CA VAL A 640 4.33 -16.88 17.14
C VAL A 640 5.35 -17.61 16.27
N ASP A 641 5.27 -17.41 14.95
CA ASP A 641 6.20 -17.95 13.97
C ASP A 641 6.88 -16.82 13.24
N ARG A 642 8.16 -16.54 13.58
CA ARG A 642 8.96 -15.47 12.95
C ARG A 642 9.34 -15.78 11.50
N GLU A 643 9.48 -17.06 11.14
CA GLU A 643 9.83 -17.43 9.75
C GLU A 643 8.65 -17.26 8.81
N MET A 644 7.43 -17.53 9.33
CA MET A 644 6.20 -17.37 8.57
C MET A 644 5.55 -15.99 8.75
N ASN A 645 6.10 -15.16 9.64
CA ASN A 645 5.53 -13.86 10.03
C ASN A 645 4.06 -13.99 10.42
N THR A 646 3.73 -14.99 11.28
CA THR A 646 2.36 -15.26 11.72
C THR A 646 2.24 -15.30 13.24
N ILE A 647 1.08 -14.87 13.71
CA ILE A 647 0.69 -14.91 15.12
C ILE A 647 -0.58 -15.76 15.17
N ASP A 648 -0.53 -16.83 15.95
CA ASP A 648 -1.69 -17.68 16.20
C ASP A 648 -2.34 -17.32 17.55
N PHE A 649 -3.64 -17.19 17.50
CA PHE A 649 -4.48 -16.96 18.68
C PHE A 649 -5.33 -18.18 19.01
N GLU A 650 -5.79 -18.25 20.26
CA GLU A 650 -6.77 -19.18 20.78
C GLU A 650 -7.94 -18.39 21.35
N LEU A 651 -9.18 -18.84 21.07
CA LEU A 651 -10.36 -18.21 21.62
C LEU A 651 -10.52 -18.53 23.11
N LEU A 652 -10.91 -17.51 23.89
CA LEU A 652 -11.22 -17.66 25.30
C LEU A 652 -12.75 -17.73 25.53
N GLY A 653 -13.16 -18.36 26.62
CA GLY A 653 -14.56 -18.37 27.05
C GLY A 653 -15.44 -19.42 26.39
N GLU A 654 -14.87 -20.43 25.75
CA GLU A 654 -15.60 -21.59 25.23
C GLU A 654 -15.56 -22.74 26.22
N GLU A 655 -16.27 -22.60 27.34
CA GLU A 655 -16.65 -23.78 28.11
C GLU A 655 -17.66 -24.58 27.28
N LEU A 656 -17.32 -25.84 26.98
CA LEU A 656 -18.25 -26.83 26.44
C LEU A 656 -19.51 -26.79 27.30
N PRO A 657 -20.73 -26.71 26.74
CA PRO A 657 -21.93 -26.91 27.56
C PRO A 657 -21.80 -28.25 28.22
N ALA A 658 -21.78 -28.26 29.55
CA ALA A 658 -21.72 -29.48 30.35
C ALA A 658 -22.77 -30.45 29.82
N ASP A 659 -22.32 -31.66 29.46
CA ASP A 659 -23.17 -32.72 28.92
C ASP A 659 -24.36 -32.96 29.81
N THR A 660 -25.50 -32.36 29.49
CA THR A 660 -26.81 -32.58 30.16
C THR A 660 -27.54 -33.75 29.54
N SER A 661 -26.83 -34.84 29.23
CA SER A 661 -27.49 -36.10 28.91
C SER A 661 -27.74 -36.93 30.19
N LYS A 662 -28.41 -36.35 31.14
CA LYS A 662 -29.18 -37.16 32.13
C LYS A 662 -30.47 -37.61 31.45
N ARG A 663 -30.36 -38.71 30.71
CA ARG A 663 -31.53 -39.52 30.36
C ARG A 663 -32.19 -40.01 31.66
N LYS A 664 -33.38 -39.54 31.95
CA LYS A 664 -34.27 -40.12 32.95
C LYS A 664 -34.53 -41.58 32.60
N GLY A 665 -33.84 -42.47 33.33
CA GLY A 665 -34.10 -43.89 33.28
C GLY A 665 -35.50 -44.16 33.84
N ARG A 666 -36.30 -44.81 33.05
CA ARG A 666 -37.57 -45.41 33.45
C ARG A 666 -37.26 -46.74 34.04
N ASP A 667 -37.52 -46.89 35.37
CA ASP A 667 -37.55 -48.13 36.10
C ASP A 667 -38.47 -49.17 35.46
N SER A 668 -37.94 -50.35 35.20
CA SER A 668 -38.69 -51.58 35.30
C SER A 668 -37.80 -52.75 35.68
N ARG A 669 -38.02 -53.25 36.90
CA ARG A 669 -37.42 -54.44 37.46
C ARG A 669 -37.65 -55.68 36.60
N LYS A 670 -36.70 -56.61 36.54
CA LYS A 670 -36.74 -57.99 37.08
C LYS A 670 -35.47 -58.74 36.68
N ASP A 671 -34.94 -59.32 37.78
CA ASP A 671 -34.21 -60.54 38.05
C ASP A 671 -33.83 -61.49 36.85
N ASN A 672 -32.63 -61.96 36.75
CA ASN A 672 -32.04 -63.15 37.26
C ASN A 672 -30.71 -63.59 36.64
N LYS A 673 -29.77 -63.80 37.53
CA LYS A 673 -28.77 -64.87 37.63
C LYS A 673 -27.98 -65.40 36.42
N SER A 674 -26.68 -65.37 36.70
CA SER A 674 -25.64 -66.38 36.60
C SER A 674 -24.97 -66.67 35.26
N ALA A 675 -23.72 -66.59 35.34
CA ALA A 675 -22.58 -67.57 35.32
C ALA A 675 -21.67 -67.28 34.10
N GLU A 676 -20.45 -66.88 34.48
CA GLU A 676 -19.15 -67.53 34.28
C GLU A 676 -18.67 -67.96 32.90
N ASN A 677 -17.42 -67.61 32.72
CA ASN A 677 -16.38 -68.27 31.89
C ASN A 677 -16.36 -67.89 30.40
N GLY A 678 -15.32 -67.36 29.89
CA GLY A 678 -13.95 -67.73 30.04
C GLY A 678 -13.29 -67.70 28.65
N ALA A 679 -12.16 -67.13 28.62
CA ALA A 679 -11.02 -67.54 27.79
C ALA A 679 -10.93 -67.25 26.27
N LYS A 680 -9.98 -66.38 25.98
CA LYS A 680 -8.81 -66.61 25.09
C LYS A 680 -8.99 -66.67 23.57
N SER A 681 -8.41 -65.67 22.94
CA SER A 681 -7.24 -65.74 22.06
C SER A 681 -7.40 -66.16 20.60
N LYS A 682 -6.64 -65.40 19.81
CA LYS A 682 -5.88 -65.64 18.59
C LYS A 682 -6.50 -65.09 17.27
N ARG A 683 -5.92 -63.99 16.83
CA ARG A 683 -4.98 -63.83 15.70
C ARG A 683 -5.10 -64.93 14.66
N VAL A 684 -5.39 -64.56 13.41
CA VAL A 684 -4.68 -64.97 12.18
C VAL A 684 -5.08 -64.09 10.99
N LYS A 685 -4.08 -63.88 10.18
CA LYS A 685 -3.88 -63.12 8.95
C LYS A 685 -4.54 -63.76 7.70
N ARG A 686 -4.60 -62.91 6.65
CA ARG A 686 -4.49 -63.21 5.17
C ARG A 686 -5.79 -63.71 4.53
N SER A 687 -6.09 -63.39 3.34
CA SER A 687 -5.49 -62.83 2.09
C SER A 687 -6.53 -62.91 0.99
N GLU A 688 -6.48 -61.98 0.11
CA GLU A 688 -6.60 -62.04 -1.34
C GLU A 688 -7.78 -62.77 -2.03
N THR A 689 -8.19 -62.08 -3.11
CA THR A 689 -8.71 -62.52 -4.42
C THR A 689 -10.23 -62.74 -4.51
N GLY A 690 -10.88 -61.97 -5.29
CA GLY A 690 -11.02 -62.12 -6.67
C GLY A 690 -12.48 -62.08 -7.15
N THR A 691 -12.68 -61.34 -8.20
CA THR A 691 -13.57 -61.54 -9.34
C THR A 691 -15.09 -61.33 -9.27
N ARG A 692 -15.48 -60.32 -10.03
CA ARG A 692 -16.56 -60.17 -11.03
C ARG A 692 -17.87 -60.96 -10.79
N THR A 693 -19.00 -60.22 -10.85
CA THR A 693 -19.95 -60.37 -11.97
C THR A 693 -21.03 -59.29 -11.99
N LYS A 694 -21.39 -58.92 -13.19
CA LYS A 694 -22.47 -58.06 -13.66
C LYS A 694 -23.85 -58.61 -13.30
N LYS A 695 -24.83 -57.70 -13.16
CA LYS A 695 -26.17 -57.74 -13.82
C LYS A 695 -26.93 -56.51 -13.36
N GLU A 696 -27.22 -55.63 -14.22
CA GLU A 696 -28.33 -55.37 -15.13
C GLU A 696 -29.67 -55.10 -14.46
N MET A 697 -30.17 -54.01 -14.95
CA MET A 697 -31.45 -53.28 -14.76
C MET A 697 -32.70 -54.17 -14.88
N PRO A 698 -33.92 -53.68 -14.52
CA PRO A 698 -34.74 -53.16 -15.60
C PRO A 698 -35.49 -51.86 -15.34
N ILE A 699 -35.83 -51.26 -16.44
CA ILE A 699 -36.67 -50.14 -16.79
C ILE A 699 -38.17 -50.50 -16.67
N GLU A 700 -39.01 -49.54 -16.31
CA GLU A 700 -40.36 -49.30 -16.87
C GLU A 700 -40.94 -48.01 -16.27
N THR A 701 -41.17 -47.02 -17.03
CA THR A 701 -42.19 -46.57 -17.96
C THR A 701 -43.58 -46.22 -17.37
N GLY A 702 -44.03 -45.06 -17.75
CA GLY A 702 -45.42 -44.68 -17.90
C GLY A 702 -45.94 -43.60 -16.92
N THR A 703 -46.57 -42.58 -17.19
CA THR A 703 -47.20 -41.94 -18.35
C THR A 703 -47.86 -40.66 -17.86
N ARG A 704 -47.77 -39.61 -18.65
CA ARG A 704 -48.64 -38.44 -18.83
C ARG A 704 -49.94 -38.34 -18.02
N THR A 705 -50.21 -37.12 -17.45
CA THR A 705 -51.48 -36.44 -17.86
C THR A 705 -51.36 -34.91 -17.65
N LYS A 706 -51.79 -34.21 -18.68
CA LYS A 706 -52.09 -32.79 -18.79
C LYS A 706 -53.40 -32.45 -18.06
N LYS A 707 -53.55 -31.19 -17.54
CA LYS A 707 -54.71 -30.31 -17.68
C LYS A 707 -54.50 -29.03 -16.91
N LYS A 708 -54.38 -27.88 -17.58
CA LYS A 708 -55.38 -26.90 -18.03
C LYS A 708 -55.67 -25.83 -17.00
N LYS A 709 -55.37 -24.60 -17.46
CA LYS A 709 -55.87 -23.30 -16.95
C LYS A 709 -57.38 -23.25 -17.00
N PRO A 710 -57.99 -22.31 -16.27
CA PRO A 710 -58.73 -21.28 -16.98
C PRO A 710 -58.44 -19.83 -16.49
N ALA A 711 -58.85 -18.97 -17.35
CA ALA A 711 -58.70 -17.59 -17.61
C ALA A 711 -59.89 -16.77 -17.06
N SER A 712 -59.73 -15.46 -17.21
CA SER A 712 -60.68 -14.36 -17.37
C SER A 712 -61.18 -13.74 -16.07
N ALA A 713 -61.41 -12.43 -15.92
CA ALA A 713 -61.74 -11.29 -16.75
C ALA A 713 -61.42 -10.04 -15.94
N GLY A 714 -61.05 -8.90 -16.37
CA GLY A 714 -61.52 -8.00 -17.36
C GLY A 714 -62.42 -6.88 -16.80
N THR A 715 -61.94 -5.60 -16.83
CA THR A 715 -62.76 -4.38 -17.05
C THR A 715 -61.81 -3.18 -16.97
N LYS A 716 -61.53 -2.49 -18.09
CA LYS A 716 -62.08 -1.31 -18.75
C LYS A 716 -62.47 -0.15 -17.80
N SER A 717 -61.91 1.03 -17.95
CA SER A 717 -62.16 2.16 -18.85
C SER A 717 -61.63 3.47 -18.22
N LYS A 718 -61.23 4.55 -18.82
CA LYS A 718 -61.49 5.42 -19.94
C LYS A 718 -60.54 6.59 -19.86
N LYS A 719 -59.83 6.95 -20.95
CA LYS A 719 -59.95 8.09 -21.86
C LYS A 719 -60.11 9.51 -21.29
N ALA A 720 -59.20 10.40 -21.64
CA ALA A 720 -59.31 11.68 -22.34
C ALA A 720 -57.90 12.19 -22.67
N LYS A 721 -57.41 12.29 -23.91
CA LYS A 721 -57.60 13.36 -24.96
C LYS A 721 -57.25 14.77 -24.42
N SER A 722 -56.39 15.59 -25.01
CA SER A 722 -56.06 15.83 -26.42
C SER A 722 -55.06 16.98 -26.59
N LEU A 723 -54.48 17.04 -27.78
CA LEU A 723 -53.94 18.16 -28.60
C LEU A 723 -52.50 18.60 -28.25
N GLY A 724 -51.51 18.53 -29.12
CA GLY A 724 -51.52 18.51 -30.59
C GLY A 724 -50.96 19.78 -31.16
N THR A 725 -49.80 19.73 -31.81
CA THR A 725 -49.31 20.43 -33.02
C THR A 725 -47.80 20.11 -33.06
N GLY A 726 -47.22 19.51 -33.90
CA GLY A 726 -47.23 19.30 -35.32
C GLY A 726 -46.33 20.29 -36.08
N THR A 727 -45.06 19.94 -36.43
CA THR A 727 -44.54 20.25 -37.76
C THR A 727 -43.35 19.33 -38.09
N LYS A 728 -43.52 18.68 -39.22
CA LYS A 728 -42.53 17.87 -39.97
C LYS A 728 -41.63 18.77 -40.77
N THR A 729 -40.35 18.44 -40.95
CA THR A 729 -39.68 18.42 -42.27
C THR A 729 -38.41 17.59 -42.21
N LYS A 730 -38.44 16.48 -42.85
CA LYS A 730 -37.79 15.93 -44.05
C LYS A 730 -36.25 15.92 -44.09
N LYS A 731 -35.82 14.64 -44.20
CA LYS A 731 -34.53 14.15 -44.71
C LYS A 731 -34.06 14.79 -46.01
N LYS A 732 -32.74 14.94 -46.23
CA LYS A 732 -32.03 14.60 -47.48
C LYS A 732 -30.56 14.38 -47.22
N LYS A 733 -30.08 13.17 -47.59
CA LYS A 733 -28.70 12.94 -48.10
C LYS A 733 -28.69 13.25 -49.57
N PRO A 734 -27.57 13.67 -50.18
CA PRO A 734 -26.92 12.89 -51.22
C PRO A 734 -25.39 12.85 -51.05
N ALA A 735 -24.76 11.71 -51.33
CA ALA A 735 -24.31 11.15 -52.58
C ALA A 735 -22.99 11.77 -53.13
N SER A 736 -22.06 10.86 -53.22
CA SER A 736 -20.69 10.81 -53.78
C SER A 736 -20.50 11.39 -55.19
N ALA A 737 -19.26 11.92 -55.40
CA ALA A 737 -18.49 11.92 -56.68
C ALA A 737 -17.09 12.38 -56.27
N GLY A 738 -15.96 11.77 -56.48
CA GLY A 738 -15.44 11.02 -57.60
C GLY A 738 -14.79 11.85 -58.64
N THR A 739 -13.45 12.06 -58.67
CA THR A 739 -12.56 12.09 -59.82
C THR A 739 -11.16 12.44 -59.39
N LYS A 740 -10.18 11.54 -59.59
CA LYS A 740 -9.13 11.42 -60.63
C LYS A 740 -8.09 12.55 -60.56
N SER A 741 -6.87 12.22 -60.09
CA SER A 741 -5.62 11.90 -60.81
C SER A 741 -5.12 13.00 -61.74
N GLU A 742 -3.87 13.46 -61.47
CA GLU A 742 -2.86 13.61 -62.50
C GLU A 742 -1.43 13.58 -61.96
N LYS A 743 -0.59 12.86 -62.71
CA LYS A 743 0.82 12.67 -62.63
C LYS A 743 1.61 13.79 -63.29
N ALA A 744 2.77 14.10 -62.79
CA ALA A 744 3.97 14.44 -63.58
C ALA A 744 5.20 14.33 -62.63
N LYS A 745 6.10 13.35 -62.79
CA LYS A 745 7.33 13.28 -63.62
C LYS A 745 8.21 14.48 -63.39
N SER A 746 9.49 14.37 -63.09
CA SER A 746 10.58 13.48 -63.01
C SER A 746 11.89 14.26 -63.20
N LEU A 747 12.99 13.68 -62.83
CA LEU A 747 14.41 13.91 -63.16
C LEU A 747 15.20 14.16 -61.87
N GLY A 748 16.13 13.36 -61.44
CA GLY A 748 16.98 12.37 -62.11
C GLY A 748 18.45 12.78 -61.99
N ALA A 749 19.24 11.95 -61.40
CA ALA A 749 20.69 11.75 -61.44
C ALA A 749 21.29 11.69 -60.02
N GLY A 750 21.82 10.64 -59.52
CA GLY A 750 22.64 9.52 -60.05
C GLY A 750 24.10 9.75 -59.66
N THR A 751 24.59 8.96 -58.76
CA THR A 751 25.82 8.10 -58.90
C THR A 751 26.34 7.69 -57.53
N LYS A 752 26.24 6.45 -57.20
CA LYS A 752 27.19 5.32 -57.10
C LYS A 752 28.35 5.45 -56.09
N THR A 753 28.20 4.57 -55.07
CA THR A 753 29.06 3.45 -54.63
C THR A 753 30.49 3.71 -54.17
N LYS A 754 30.81 3.23 -52.94
CA LYS A 754 31.62 2.04 -52.72
C LYS A 754 31.72 1.74 -51.23
N LYS A 755 31.48 0.45 -50.92
CA LYS A 755 31.95 -0.29 -49.74
C LYS A 755 33.46 -0.25 -49.66
N GLU A 756 34.02 -0.38 -48.45
CA GLU A 756 35.01 -1.40 -48.03
C GLU A 756 35.40 -1.22 -46.57
N ASN A 757 35.21 -2.30 -45.77
CA ASN A 757 35.99 -2.69 -44.60
C ASN A 757 37.08 -3.63 -45.09
N PRO A 758 37.95 -4.16 -44.19
CA PRO A 758 38.72 -3.69 -43.04
C PRO A 758 40.25 -3.89 -43.27
N VAL A 759 41.13 -3.61 -42.31
CA VAL A 759 42.31 -4.45 -41.99
C VAL A 759 43.05 -3.88 -40.75
N GLU A 760 43.47 -4.77 -39.94
CA GLU A 760 44.35 -4.69 -38.76
C GLU A 760 45.75 -4.16 -39.07
N ALA A 761 46.39 -3.76 -38.00
CA ALA A 761 47.65 -4.23 -37.48
C ALA A 761 48.69 -3.17 -37.08
N ASN A 762 49.10 -3.27 -35.82
CA ASN A 762 50.43 -3.28 -35.26
C ASN A 762 51.44 -2.10 -35.58
N SER A 763 51.92 -1.53 -34.55
CA SER A 763 53.25 -1.72 -33.94
C SER A 763 53.82 -0.42 -33.33
N SER A 764 54.15 -0.57 -32.07
CA SER A 764 55.33 -0.15 -31.34
C SER A 764 56.16 1.08 -31.86
N LYS A 765 56.36 2.00 -30.89
CA LYS A 765 57.74 2.41 -30.55
C LYS A 765 57.79 3.18 -29.21
N LYS A 766 58.59 2.60 -28.34
CA LYS A 766 59.15 3.19 -27.13
C LYS A 766 59.92 4.50 -27.39
N ARG A 767 59.83 5.45 -26.47
CA ARG A 767 60.97 6.22 -26.03
C ARG A 767 60.89 6.53 -24.54
N LYS A 768 61.90 6.03 -23.81
CA LYS A 768 62.37 6.40 -22.48
C LYS A 768 63.00 7.80 -22.49
N ILE A 769 62.93 8.49 -21.39
CA ILE A 769 63.99 9.23 -20.70
C ILE A 769 63.53 9.50 -19.28
N ASP A 770 64.10 8.86 -18.29
CA ASP A 770 64.91 9.20 -17.13
C ASP A 770 64.54 10.55 -16.48
N GLY A 771 64.34 10.64 -15.22
CA GLY A 771 64.83 10.02 -14.01
C GLY A 771 64.70 11.00 -12.87
N LYS A 772 64.34 10.58 -11.73
CA LYS A 772 65.06 10.72 -10.46
C LYS A 772 64.16 10.36 -9.27
N VAL A 773 64.61 9.30 -8.66
CA VAL A 773 64.25 8.84 -7.33
C VAL A 773 64.81 9.80 -6.30
N VAL A 774 64.03 10.18 -5.29
CA VAL A 774 64.53 10.48 -3.96
C VAL A 774 63.70 9.76 -2.92
N GLN A 775 64.28 8.72 -2.41
CA GLN A 775 63.88 8.08 -1.12
C GLN A 775 64.32 9.00 0.01
N SER A 776 63.52 9.11 1.05
CA SER A 776 64.00 9.31 2.40
C SER A 776 63.15 8.57 3.42
N LYS A 777 63.89 7.74 4.11
CA LYS A 777 63.58 6.77 5.15
C LYS A 777 62.96 7.41 6.40
N SER A 778 62.11 6.56 7.00
CA SER A 778 61.83 6.38 8.44
C SER A 778 62.70 7.10 9.46
N ARG A 779 62.03 7.67 10.47
CA ARG A 779 62.49 7.63 11.86
C ARG A 779 61.35 7.54 12.86
N LYS A 780 61.28 6.41 13.53
CA LYS A 780 60.78 6.23 14.87
C LYS A 780 61.56 7.13 15.86
N ARG A 781 60.92 7.74 16.80
CA ARG A 781 61.39 7.83 18.19
C ARG A 781 60.28 8.25 19.12
N GLU A 782 60.09 7.43 20.11
CA GLU A 782 59.66 7.55 21.47
C GLU A 782 60.12 8.84 22.15
N ASN A 783 59.23 9.34 23.04
CA ASN A 783 59.45 9.75 24.42
C ASN A 783 58.13 10.29 24.98
N LYS A 784 57.49 9.68 25.92
CA LYS A 784 57.69 9.39 27.35
C LYS A 784 57.69 10.66 28.25
N LYS A 785 56.62 10.68 29.03
CA LYS A 785 56.44 11.20 30.39
C LYS A 785 56.54 12.70 30.65
N GLN A 786 55.49 13.20 31.26
CA GLN A 786 55.33 13.93 32.53
C GLN A 786 54.08 14.77 32.48
N SER A 787 53.24 14.95 33.46
CA SER A 787 53.17 14.54 34.85
C SER A 787 51.75 14.94 35.35
N ASP A 788 51.27 14.12 36.23
CA ASP A 788 50.22 14.36 37.19
C ASP A 788 50.03 15.80 37.67
N LYS A 789 48.77 16.22 37.77
CA LYS A 789 48.29 16.76 39.06
C LYS A 789 46.77 16.65 39.15
N ALA A 790 46.38 15.84 40.08
CA ALA A 790 45.04 15.65 40.57
C ALA A 790 44.50 16.92 41.23
N VAL A 791 43.17 17.16 41.02
CA VAL A 791 42.38 17.83 42.06
C VAL A 791 41.13 16.95 42.26
N LYS A 792 41.20 16.16 43.32
CA LYS A 792 40.03 15.56 43.98
C LYS A 792 39.23 16.67 44.65
N ALA A 793 37.96 16.82 44.24
CA ALA A 793 36.99 17.47 45.10
C ALA A 793 35.87 16.44 45.37
N THR A 794 35.95 15.87 46.53
CA THR A 794 34.92 15.07 47.20
C THR A 794 33.77 15.97 47.58
N VAL A 795 32.56 15.66 47.08
CA VAL A 795 31.31 16.15 47.69
C VAL A 795 30.50 14.95 48.12
N LYS A 796 30.34 14.81 49.44
CA LYS A 796 29.47 13.84 50.12
C LYS A 796 27.99 14.15 49.81
N PRO A 797 27.12 13.12 49.68
CA PRO A 797 25.70 13.33 49.55
C PRO A 797 25.06 13.72 50.89
N LYS A 798 24.36 14.82 50.91
CA LYS A 798 23.44 15.20 52.01
C LYS A 798 22.20 14.35 51.97
N LYS A 799 21.94 13.58 53.02
CA LYS A 799 20.65 12.98 53.39
C LYS A 799 19.63 14.08 53.66
N GLY A 800 18.52 14.06 52.92
CA GLY A 800 17.36 14.93 53.20
C GLY A 800 16.27 14.51 52.26
N SER A 801 15.40 13.89 52.69
CA SER A 801 14.06 13.80 53.22
C SER A 801 13.16 12.86 52.40
N LEU A 802 13.06 11.67 52.95
CA LEU A 802 12.03 10.65 52.69
C LEU A 802 10.70 10.98 53.40
N LYS A 803 10.26 12.23 53.46
CA LYS A 803 8.99 12.61 54.13
C LYS A 803 7.88 13.11 53.17
N ASN A 804 8.17 13.37 51.90
CA ASN A 804 7.14 13.89 50.98
C ASN A 804 6.45 12.85 50.12
N VAL A 805 6.90 11.61 50.03
CA VAL A 805 6.26 10.55 49.21
C VAL A 805 5.12 9.86 49.96
N GLN A 806 5.11 9.90 51.30
CA GLN A 806 4.02 9.35 52.11
C GLN A 806 2.79 10.27 52.26
N LYS A 807 2.91 11.56 51.98
CA LYS A 807 1.81 12.51 52.09
C LYS A 807 0.93 12.54 50.82
N VAL A 808 1.49 12.20 49.65
CA VAL A 808 0.70 12.15 48.42
C VAL A 808 -0.15 10.86 48.35
N LYS A 809 0.35 9.75 48.90
CA LYS A 809 -0.45 8.49 48.92
C LYS A 809 -1.57 8.46 49.98
N SER A 810 -1.52 9.33 50.98
CA SER A 810 -2.60 9.47 51.99
C SER A 810 -3.75 10.36 51.51
N ASP A 811 -3.49 11.34 50.66
CA ASP A 811 -4.51 12.24 50.11
C ASP A 811 -5.30 11.62 48.95
N GLU A 812 -4.69 10.71 48.20
CA GLU A 812 -5.37 9.95 47.14
C GLU A 812 -6.31 8.88 47.71
N LYS A 813 -5.93 8.26 48.85
CA LYS A 813 -6.80 7.33 49.58
C LYS A 813 -8.01 8.01 50.25
N ARG A 814 -7.91 9.28 50.57
CA ARG A 814 -9.02 10.10 51.11
C ARG A 814 -10.00 10.55 50.03
N ARG A 815 -9.52 10.85 48.82
CA ARG A 815 -10.36 11.25 47.69
C ARG A 815 -11.16 10.06 47.11
N ASN A 816 -10.62 8.85 47.14
CA ASN A 816 -11.33 7.67 46.64
C ASN A 816 -12.37 7.12 47.64
N LYS A 817 -12.26 7.43 48.95
CA LYS A 817 -13.26 7.10 49.94
C LYS A 817 -14.43 8.08 50.03
N ALA A 818 -14.31 9.24 49.40
CA ALA A 818 -15.37 10.26 49.30
C ALA A 818 -16.26 10.06 48.04
N ARG A 819 -15.77 9.35 47.00
CA ARG A 819 -16.54 9.04 45.80
C ARG A 819 -17.39 7.74 45.85
N SER A 820 -17.27 6.96 46.91
CA SER A 820 -18.08 5.74 47.12
C SER A 820 -19.27 5.94 48.09
N LYS A 821 -19.62 7.20 48.37
CA LYS A 821 -20.76 7.54 49.22
C LYS A 821 -21.61 8.69 48.64
N GLN A 822 -21.72 8.76 47.33
CA GLN A 822 -22.80 9.49 46.66
C GLN A 822 -23.38 8.61 45.54
#